data_500120b352beb8b0b75a0bd2e05b505e
#
_entry.id   500120b352beb8b0b75a0bd2e05b505e
#
_cell.length_a   1.000
_cell.length_b   1.000
_cell.length_c   1.000
_cell.angle_alpha   90.00
_cell.angle_beta   90.00
_cell.angle_gamma   90.00
#
_symmetry.space_group_name_H-M   'P 1'
#
loop_
_entity.id
_entity.type
_entity.pdbx_description
1 polymer ?
#
loop_
_entity_poly.entity_id
_entity_poly.type
_entity_poly.pdbx_seq_one_letter_code
_entity_poly.pdbx_strand_id
1 'polypeptide(L)'
;MLDRKIRNSFYLLFLVTPLIFIPATSELFEYNKMMFVYILTIVVTTTWIVNMILKQRLILKRSPLDIPIFLFFLSQVISTFLSVDRHTSVWGYYSRSNGGLLSLVSYLLLYYALISNFKTEDAVKFLKAILIGGFLVSLYAIPEHFGVSPSCVLLVQRFAADCWVQDVQTRVFATLGQPNWLGAYLGMIIFPAIYFFIISENLKDKIRYYIFSASYYMALTFTLSRGAALGFLGGLGSFVVLHFGRTKLFSSSERSEPGSSNLLKPLLIILLTFLLINLLFGSALTRFKLFVEAPTPPKPQAAASTQLETGGTESGQIRLIVWKGAMDIFRAYPIFGSGLETFAYTYYNFRPTEHNLVSEWDFLYNKAHNEYLNYLATTGLVGFLTYMGMVLTFLSWGALRIFNFQFSIFNKNFKLFANANFASKNQISNFKDTFSDKLFIISILAGYVSYLVQNFFGFSVVMVALLFYIYPGFVFLKTNSLNEVTSISLLSFLTSPIKNTIYKRILYKRLVIITICLIGLMLIMTLYRYWSADTYYKNGSSYSDAGNPGQAYNFLIQAVNLNPTEPLYRIELGYAAGSAALALSQEDASKSSELEEQAQQQTSFALSNSPANISLWRTAIRTYFELSFLDPKYEQKTLEVVDRAITLAPTDPKLLFNKALILDEFNKTEEALEVLKKAIELKPNYKDAYISLGDYYLKLNKKEAAKAQYETVLKLTPNDEEVISKLNDL
;
A
#
# COMPACT_ATOMS: atom_id res chain seq x y z
N MET A 1 -26.31 -1.33 23.86
CA MET A 1 -26.54 -1.13 22.41
C MET A 1 -25.28 -0.60 21.69
N LEU A 2 -24.64 0.48 22.17
CA LEU A 2 -23.45 1.07 21.55
C LEU A 2 -22.23 0.13 21.55
N ASP A 3 -21.94 -0.52 22.69
CA ASP A 3 -20.84 -1.50 22.76
C ASP A 3 -21.00 -2.64 21.72
N ARG A 4 -22.25 -3.04 21.42
CA ARG A 4 -22.56 -4.02 20.37
C ARG A 4 -22.29 -3.46 18.97
N LYS A 5 -22.57 -2.16 18.72
CA LYS A 5 -22.27 -1.53 17.42
C LYS A 5 -20.75 -1.49 17.18
N ILE A 6 -19.96 -1.05 18.17
CA ILE A 6 -18.50 -1.07 18.08
C ILE A 6 -18.00 -2.49 17.79
N ARG A 7 -18.49 -3.50 18.51
CA ARG A 7 -18.13 -4.91 18.31
C ARG A 7 -18.45 -5.41 16.89
N ASN A 8 -19.64 -5.11 16.40
CA ASN A 8 -20.05 -5.52 15.05
C ASN A 8 -19.19 -4.84 13.97
N SER A 9 -18.80 -3.57 14.16
CA SER A 9 -17.87 -2.88 13.26
C SER A 9 -16.51 -3.56 13.19
N PHE A 10 -15.98 -4.07 14.31
CA PHE A 10 -14.73 -4.85 14.29
C PHE A 10 -14.89 -6.21 13.61
N TYR A 11 -16.04 -6.88 13.75
CA TYR A 11 -16.30 -8.10 12.96
C TYR A 11 -16.36 -7.82 11.47
N LEU A 12 -17.03 -6.74 11.05
CA LEU A 12 -17.06 -6.32 9.65
C LEU A 12 -15.65 -5.96 9.16
N LEU A 13 -14.89 -5.22 9.97
CA LEU A 13 -13.50 -4.83 9.65
C LEU A 13 -12.61 -6.06 9.35
N PHE A 14 -12.70 -7.10 10.18
CA PHE A 14 -11.81 -8.25 10.04
C PHE A 14 -12.30 -9.29 9.03
N LEU A 15 -13.61 -9.42 8.85
CA LEU A 15 -14.18 -10.43 7.97
C LEU A 15 -14.36 -9.92 6.54
N VAL A 16 -14.81 -8.67 6.37
CA VAL A 16 -15.21 -8.13 5.06
C VAL A 16 -14.05 -7.46 4.34
N THR A 17 -13.21 -6.68 5.06
CA THR A 17 -12.14 -5.90 4.41
C THR A 17 -11.25 -6.76 3.48
N PRO A 18 -10.76 -7.95 3.85
CA PRO A 18 -9.91 -8.74 2.96
C PRO A 18 -10.61 -9.25 1.70
N LEU A 19 -11.96 -9.25 1.68
CA LEU A 19 -12.77 -9.74 0.57
C LEU A 19 -13.19 -8.64 -0.41
N ILE A 20 -12.96 -7.37 -0.08
CA ILE A 20 -13.41 -6.25 -0.91
C ILE A 20 -12.64 -6.23 -2.23
N PHE A 21 -13.43 -6.26 -3.31
CA PHE A 21 -13.02 -6.10 -4.68
C PHE A 21 -14.16 -5.40 -5.43
N ILE A 22 -13.92 -4.17 -5.93
CA ILE A 22 -14.94 -3.37 -6.60
C ILE A 22 -14.37 -2.84 -7.91
N PRO A 23 -14.87 -3.29 -9.07
CA PRO A 23 -14.34 -2.88 -10.37
C PRO A 23 -14.80 -1.49 -10.84
N ALA A 24 -15.64 -0.80 -10.09
CA ALA A 24 -16.16 0.52 -10.48
C ALA A 24 -15.15 1.67 -10.30
N THR A 25 -14.11 1.49 -9.48
CA THR A 25 -13.09 2.48 -9.16
C THR A 25 -11.83 2.33 -10.02
N SER A 26 -10.98 3.35 -10.05
CA SER A 26 -9.71 3.34 -10.80
C SER A 26 -8.75 2.26 -10.29
N GLU A 27 -8.71 2.02 -8.99
CA GLU A 27 -8.01 0.90 -8.37
C GLU A 27 -9.03 -0.04 -7.69
N LEU A 28 -8.94 -1.33 -8.03
CA LEU A 28 -10.00 -2.31 -7.75
C LEU A 28 -9.96 -2.86 -6.32
N PHE A 29 -8.82 -2.86 -5.66
CA PHE A 29 -8.53 -3.61 -4.43
C PHE A 29 -8.28 -2.71 -3.23
N GLU A 30 -7.15 -2.02 -3.17
CA GLU A 30 -6.65 -1.36 -1.96
C GLU A 30 -7.37 -0.06 -1.65
N TYR A 31 -7.72 0.73 -2.67
CA TYR A 31 -8.51 1.95 -2.50
C TYR A 31 -9.85 1.67 -1.81
N ASN A 32 -10.57 0.68 -2.32
CA ASN A 32 -11.89 0.30 -1.77
C ASN A 32 -11.79 -0.24 -0.34
N LYS A 33 -10.76 -1.04 -0.05
CA LYS A 33 -10.50 -1.52 1.32
C LYS A 33 -10.21 -0.35 2.27
N MET A 34 -9.40 0.61 1.82
CA MET A 34 -9.06 1.76 2.67
C MET A 34 -10.28 2.66 2.92
N MET A 35 -11.11 2.92 1.91
CA MET A 35 -12.38 3.66 2.07
C MET A 35 -13.30 2.95 3.09
N PHE A 36 -13.40 1.63 3.04
CA PHE A 36 -14.15 0.86 4.01
C PHE A 36 -13.57 0.95 5.43
N VAL A 37 -12.25 0.88 5.57
CA VAL A 37 -11.56 1.09 6.86
C VAL A 37 -11.83 2.49 7.40
N TYR A 38 -11.76 3.54 6.58
CA TYR A 38 -12.10 4.91 6.99
C TYR A 38 -13.54 5.01 7.50
N ILE A 39 -14.52 4.48 6.76
CA ILE A 39 -15.94 4.51 7.17
C ILE A 39 -16.11 3.80 8.51
N LEU A 40 -15.56 2.60 8.67
CA LEU A 40 -15.66 1.87 9.94
C LEU A 40 -14.93 2.58 11.08
N THR A 41 -13.80 3.23 10.82
CA THR A 41 -13.10 4.05 11.82
C THR A 41 -13.98 5.20 12.31
N ILE A 42 -14.64 5.92 11.41
CA ILE A 42 -15.56 7.01 11.76
C ILE A 42 -16.73 6.47 12.59
N VAL A 43 -17.35 5.35 12.18
CA VAL A 43 -18.45 4.72 12.91
C VAL A 43 -18.02 4.28 14.31
N VAL A 44 -16.87 3.62 14.43
CA VAL A 44 -16.30 3.15 15.70
C VAL A 44 -16.01 4.35 16.61
N THR A 45 -15.29 5.35 16.11
CA THR A 45 -14.84 6.51 16.89
C THR A 45 -16.03 7.35 17.34
N THR A 46 -16.97 7.66 16.45
CA THR A 46 -18.21 8.38 16.77
C THR A 46 -19.01 7.64 17.84
N THR A 47 -19.22 6.32 17.66
CA THR A 47 -19.96 5.50 18.64
C THR A 47 -19.22 5.43 19.98
N TRP A 48 -17.90 5.34 19.97
CA TRP A 48 -17.07 5.31 21.19
C TRP A 48 -17.15 6.64 21.97
N ILE A 49 -17.03 7.79 21.29
CA ILE A 49 -17.16 9.11 21.92
C ILE A 49 -18.57 9.29 22.50
N VAL A 50 -19.60 8.95 21.75
CA VAL A 50 -21.00 9.01 22.24
C VAL A 50 -21.20 8.11 23.47
N ASN A 51 -20.60 6.92 23.48
CA ASN A 51 -20.65 6.00 24.62
C ASN A 51 -19.97 6.58 25.87
N MET A 52 -18.81 7.25 25.71
CA MET A 52 -18.15 7.98 26.81
C MET A 52 -19.03 9.09 27.38
N ILE A 53 -19.66 9.89 26.51
CA ILE A 53 -20.55 10.98 26.92
C ILE A 53 -21.77 10.43 27.65
N LEU A 54 -22.40 9.37 27.16
CA LEU A 54 -23.56 8.76 27.79
C LEU A 54 -23.23 8.16 29.14
N LYS A 55 -22.11 7.43 29.25
CA LYS A 55 -21.65 6.82 30.51
C LYS A 55 -20.99 7.83 31.46
N GLN A 56 -20.76 9.07 31.04
CA GLN A 56 -20.00 10.09 31.78
C GLN A 56 -18.66 9.60 32.33
N ARG A 57 -18.02 8.73 31.58
CA ARG A 57 -16.76 8.11 31.96
C ARG A 57 -15.83 8.08 30.76
N LEU A 58 -14.57 8.47 30.96
CA LEU A 58 -13.53 8.28 29.95
C LEU A 58 -13.24 6.77 29.78
N ILE A 59 -13.49 6.25 28.60
CA ILE A 59 -13.22 4.86 28.24
C ILE A 59 -11.94 4.86 27.40
N LEU A 60 -10.80 4.96 28.07
CA LEU A 60 -9.48 4.93 27.45
C LEU A 60 -8.56 4.07 28.31
N LYS A 61 -7.85 3.16 27.65
CA LYS A 61 -6.81 2.36 28.29
C LYS A 61 -5.45 2.69 27.71
N ARG A 62 -4.44 2.64 28.58
CA ARG A 62 -3.04 2.80 28.24
C ARG A 62 -2.39 1.44 28.01
N SER A 63 -1.44 1.41 27.09
CA SER A 63 -0.68 0.23 26.72
C SER A 63 0.83 0.47 26.84
N PRO A 64 1.66 -0.57 26.85
CA PRO A 64 3.12 -0.45 26.80
C PRO A 64 3.64 0.29 25.56
N LEU A 65 2.83 0.40 24.49
CA LEU A 65 3.20 1.06 23.24
C LEU A 65 2.84 2.55 23.16
N ASP A 66 2.20 3.13 24.19
CA ASP A 66 1.71 4.52 24.11
C ASP A 66 2.81 5.51 23.73
N ILE A 67 3.99 5.43 24.39
CA ILE A 67 5.11 6.34 24.09
C ILE A 67 5.70 6.08 22.71
N PRO A 68 6.05 4.84 22.32
CA PRO A 68 6.51 4.55 20.96
C PRO A 68 5.51 4.99 19.87
N ILE A 69 4.23 4.74 20.06
CA ILE A 69 3.17 5.17 19.13
C ILE A 69 3.12 6.70 19.05
N PHE A 70 3.18 7.40 20.17
CA PHE A 70 3.16 8.86 20.18
C PHE A 70 4.37 9.45 19.45
N LEU A 71 5.58 8.95 19.73
CA LEU A 71 6.79 9.41 19.06
C LEU A 71 6.76 9.11 17.56
N PHE A 72 6.30 7.94 17.18
CA PHE A 72 6.12 7.57 15.78
C PHE A 72 5.09 8.50 15.11
N PHE A 73 3.92 8.68 15.70
CA PHE A 73 2.90 9.59 15.18
C PHE A 73 3.41 11.02 15.00
N LEU A 74 4.10 11.55 16.02
CA LEU A 74 4.69 12.89 15.97
C LEU A 74 5.71 13.02 14.83
N SER A 75 6.56 12.01 14.63
CA SER A 75 7.53 12.01 13.53
C SER A 75 6.85 12.05 12.17
N GLN A 76 5.73 11.30 12.00
CA GLN A 76 4.95 11.29 10.75
C GLN A 76 4.25 12.64 10.50
N VAL A 77 3.72 13.27 11.55
CA VAL A 77 3.14 14.63 11.45
C VAL A 77 4.20 15.63 10.98
N ILE A 78 5.38 15.63 11.60
CA ILE A 78 6.47 16.53 11.21
C ILE A 78 6.92 16.27 9.76
N SER A 79 7.11 15.00 9.38
CA SER A 79 7.45 14.62 8.01
C SER A 79 6.39 15.08 7.00
N THR A 80 5.10 15.02 7.34
CA THR A 80 4.00 15.53 6.50
C THR A 80 4.09 17.05 6.32
N PHE A 81 4.38 17.81 7.37
CA PHE A 81 4.53 19.27 7.27
C PHE A 81 5.71 19.70 6.40
N LEU A 82 6.80 18.94 6.45
CA LEU A 82 8.04 19.20 5.69
C LEU A 82 8.04 18.53 4.31
N SER A 83 6.96 17.87 3.94
CA SER A 83 6.85 17.08 2.73
C SER A 83 7.00 17.89 1.44
N VAL A 84 7.62 17.29 0.43
CA VAL A 84 7.69 17.78 -0.96
C VAL A 84 6.32 17.76 -1.65
N ASP A 85 5.40 16.91 -1.15
CA ASP A 85 3.99 16.84 -1.58
C ASP A 85 3.09 16.58 -0.37
N ARG A 86 2.51 17.65 0.16
CA ARG A 86 1.67 17.56 1.37
C ARG A 86 0.35 16.85 1.11
N HIS A 87 -0.21 17.00 -0.09
CA HIS A 87 -1.47 16.34 -0.45
C HIS A 87 -1.31 14.83 -0.32
N THR A 88 -0.30 14.26 -0.97
CA THR A 88 0.00 12.83 -0.90
C THR A 88 0.37 12.38 0.50
N SER A 89 1.13 13.18 1.25
CA SER A 89 1.50 12.82 2.63
C SER A 89 0.31 12.77 3.58
N VAL A 90 -0.75 13.53 3.33
CA VAL A 90 -1.99 13.48 4.12
C VAL A 90 -2.87 12.31 3.69
N TRP A 91 -3.18 12.20 2.38
CA TRP A 91 -4.16 11.25 1.85
C TRP A 91 -3.57 9.87 1.53
N GLY A 92 -2.25 9.77 1.36
CA GLY A 92 -1.58 8.60 0.81
C GLY A 92 -1.44 8.67 -0.71
N TYR A 93 -0.69 7.74 -1.29
CA TYR A 93 -0.58 7.63 -2.73
C TYR A 93 -1.95 7.35 -3.34
N TYR A 94 -2.32 8.12 -4.37
CA TYR A 94 -3.67 8.22 -4.92
C TYR A 94 -4.37 6.85 -5.09
N SER A 95 -3.76 5.91 -5.79
CA SER A 95 -4.39 4.63 -6.10
C SER A 95 -4.66 3.72 -4.88
N ARG A 96 -4.18 4.08 -3.68
CA ARG A 96 -4.31 3.22 -2.49
C ARG A 96 -4.93 3.93 -1.30
N SER A 97 -4.76 5.25 -1.20
CA SER A 97 -5.15 6.07 -0.04
C SER A 97 -4.67 5.49 1.31
N ASN A 98 -3.55 4.72 1.28
CA ASN A 98 -2.93 4.06 2.41
C ASN A 98 -1.49 4.55 2.58
N GLY A 99 -0.97 4.53 3.82
CA GLY A 99 0.37 4.97 4.17
C GLY A 99 0.48 6.47 4.45
N GLY A 100 -0.50 7.30 4.08
CA GLY A 100 -0.57 8.71 4.45
C GLY A 100 -1.01 8.92 5.91
N LEU A 101 -0.96 10.18 6.36
CA LEU A 101 -1.26 10.55 7.75
C LEU A 101 -2.68 10.13 8.19
N LEU A 102 -3.68 10.25 7.29
CA LEU A 102 -5.07 9.86 7.61
C LEU A 102 -5.22 8.37 7.85
N SER A 103 -4.55 7.54 7.07
CA SER A 103 -4.58 6.09 7.27
C SER A 103 -3.91 5.70 8.59
N LEU A 104 -2.79 6.35 8.95
CA LEU A 104 -2.14 6.15 10.23
C LEU A 104 -3.05 6.53 11.40
N VAL A 105 -3.70 7.71 11.34
CA VAL A 105 -4.69 8.14 12.34
C VAL A 105 -5.80 7.11 12.50
N SER A 106 -6.31 6.56 11.38
CA SER A 106 -7.36 5.55 11.39
C SER A 106 -6.91 4.26 12.08
N TYR A 107 -5.72 3.75 11.77
CA TYR A 107 -5.19 2.55 12.42
C TYR A 107 -4.97 2.76 13.92
N LEU A 108 -4.44 3.91 14.33
CA LEU A 108 -4.25 4.24 15.74
C LEU A 108 -5.57 4.40 16.49
N LEU A 109 -6.58 5.03 15.89
CA LEU A 109 -7.93 5.13 16.47
C LEU A 109 -8.57 3.75 16.65
N LEU A 110 -8.45 2.87 15.65
CA LEU A 110 -8.93 1.48 15.75
C LEU A 110 -8.17 0.70 16.82
N TYR A 111 -6.85 0.86 16.94
CA TYR A 111 -6.05 0.26 18.01
C TYR A 111 -6.54 0.68 19.38
N TYR A 112 -6.66 1.99 19.64
CA TYR A 112 -7.12 2.49 20.94
C TYR A 112 -8.59 2.16 21.21
N ALA A 113 -9.45 2.16 20.20
CA ALA A 113 -10.84 1.71 20.33
C ALA A 113 -10.90 0.23 20.72
N LEU A 114 -10.06 -0.62 20.12
CA LEU A 114 -9.97 -2.05 20.43
C LEU A 114 -9.58 -2.26 21.89
N ILE A 115 -8.44 -1.73 22.33
CA ILE A 115 -7.93 -1.99 23.67
C ILE A 115 -8.81 -1.38 24.77
N SER A 116 -9.53 -0.28 24.47
CA SER A 116 -10.34 0.44 25.46
C SER A 116 -11.74 -0.15 25.66
N ASN A 117 -12.33 -0.74 24.62
CA ASN A 117 -13.73 -1.19 24.68
C ASN A 117 -13.92 -2.70 24.89
N PHE A 118 -12.85 -3.50 24.77
CA PHE A 118 -12.97 -4.95 24.74
C PHE A 118 -12.18 -5.64 25.85
N LYS A 119 -12.48 -6.95 26.03
CA LYS A 119 -11.86 -7.86 26.98
C LYS A 119 -11.15 -9.00 26.24
N THR A 120 -10.47 -9.85 27.00
CA THR A 120 -9.75 -11.04 26.50
C THR A 120 -10.61 -11.93 25.61
N GLU A 121 -11.86 -12.21 25.99
CA GLU A 121 -12.74 -13.08 25.21
C GLU A 121 -13.10 -12.49 23.85
N ASP A 122 -13.23 -11.16 23.77
CA ASP A 122 -13.51 -10.47 22.50
C ASP A 122 -12.29 -10.52 21.56
N ALA A 123 -11.08 -10.38 22.08
CA ALA A 123 -9.84 -10.51 21.29
C ALA A 123 -9.75 -11.89 20.60
N VAL A 124 -10.04 -12.96 21.33
CA VAL A 124 -10.08 -14.32 20.78
C VAL A 124 -11.15 -14.46 19.69
N LYS A 125 -12.35 -13.87 19.89
CA LYS A 125 -13.43 -13.91 18.90
C LYS A 125 -13.08 -13.12 17.64
N PHE A 126 -12.44 -11.97 17.77
CA PHE A 126 -11.96 -11.17 16.63
C PHE A 126 -10.86 -11.88 15.84
N LEU A 127 -9.93 -12.53 16.55
CA LEU A 127 -8.90 -13.34 15.88
C LEU A 127 -9.54 -14.51 15.10
N LYS A 128 -10.57 -15.15 15.62
CA LYS A 128 -11.35 -16.16 14.87
C LYS A 128 -12.04 -15.58 13.65
N ALA A 129 -12.55 -14.34 13.70
CA ALA A 129 -13.14 -13.67 12.55
C ALA A 129 -12.08 -13.37 11.46
N ILE A 130 -10.87 -12.93 11.85
CA ILE A 130 -9.72 -12.77 10.93
C ILE A 130 -9.42 -14.09 10.21
N LEU A 131 -9.39 -15.21 10.96
CA LEU A 131 -9.12 -16.52 10.37
C LEU A 131 -10.24 -16.93 9.38
N ILE A 132 -11.50 -16.67 9.68
CA ILE A 132 -12.60 -16.96 8.73
C ILE A 132 -12.43 -16.11 7.45
N GLY A 133 -12.13 -14.81 7.58
CA GLY A 133 -11.85 -13.95 6.42
C GLY A 133 -10.69 -14.47 5.57
N GLY A 134 -9.59 -14.87 6.22
CA GLY A 134 -8.45 -15.49 5.53
C GLY A 134 -8.78 -16.82 4.85
N PHE A 135 -9.64 -17.63 5.44
CA PHE A 135 -10.11 -18.88 4.83
C PHE A 135 -10.92 -18.61 3.56
N LEU A 136 -11.83 -17.64 3.59
CA LEU A 136 -12.59 -17.23 2.41
C LEU A 136 -11.67 -16.70 1.29
N VAL A 137 -10.67 -15.91 1.63
CA VAL A 137 -9.64 -15.46 0.67
C VAL A 137 -8.86 -16.64 0.09
N SER A 138 -8.51 -17.65 0.91
CA SER A 138 -7.82 -18.84 0.43
C SER A 138 -8.69 -19.72 -0.47
N LEU A 139 -10.00 -19.83 -0.15
CA LEU A 139 -10.97 -20.50 -1.02
C LEU A 139 -11.16 -19.78 -2.38
N TYR A 140 -10.88 -18.49 -2.42
CA TYR A 140 -10.85 -17.73 -3.67
C TYR A 140 -9.52 -17.98 -4.43
N ALA A 141 -8.38 -17.95 -3.74
CA ALA A 141 -7.05 -18.09 -4.33
C ALA A 141 -6.79 -19.49 -4.93
N ILE A 142 -7.27 -20.54 -4.27
CA ILE A 142 -7.01 -21.93 -4.71
C ILE A 142 -7.56 -22.21 -6.12
N PRO A 143 -8.84 -21.92 -6.46
CA PRO A 143 -9.36 -22.08 -7.81
C PRO A 143 -8.63 -21.24 -8.88
N GLU A 144 -8.11 -20.05 -8.53
CA GLU A 144 -7.32 -19.23 -9.46
C GLU A 144 -6.11 -19.98 -9.99
N HIS A 145 -5.41 -20.73 -9.15
CA HIS A 145 -4.28 -21.58 -9.56
C HIS A 145 -4.69 -22.65 -10.56
N PHE A 146 -5.93 -23.15 -10.46
CA PHE A 146 -6.48 -24.15 -11.37
C PHE A 146 -7.24 -23.55 -12.57
N GLY A 147 -7.06 -22.27 -12.85
CA GLY A 147 -7.62 -21.62 -14.05
C GLY A 147 -9.04 -21.08 -13.90
N VAL A 148 -9.56 -20.99 -12.67
CA VAL A 148 -10.89 -20.44 -12.40
C VAL A 148 -10.77 -19.29 -11.40
N SER A 149 -10.77 -18.04 -11.90
CA SER A 149 -10.81 -16.86 -11.04
C SER A 149 -12.27 -16.43 -10.82
N PRO A 150 -12.74 -16.37 -9.55
CA PRO A 150 -14.05 -15.81 -9.25
C PRO A 150 -14.22 -14.35 -9.70
N SER A 151 -13.14 -13.56 -9.81
CA SER A 151 -13.16 -12.22 -10.40
C SER A 151 -13.58 -12.24 -11.87
N CYS A 152 -13.09 -13.20 -12.67
CA CYS A 152 -13.44 -13.28 -14.08
C CYS A 152 -14.92 -13.64 -14.26
N VAL A 153 -15.50 -14.43 -13.35
CA VAL A 153 -16.95 -14.67 -13.35
C VAL A 153 -17.73 -13.37 -13.15
N LEU A 154 -17.24 -12.47 -12.26
CA LEU A 154 -17.89 -11.18 -11.99
C LEU A 154 -17.64 -10.16 -13.11
N LEU A 155 -16.43 -10.13 -13.70
CA LEU A 155 -16.03 -9.12 -14.68
C LEU A 155 -16.51 -9.46 -16.10
N VAL A 156 -16.36 -10.72 -16.52
CA VAL A 156 -16.59 -11.15 -17.91
C VAL A 156 -17.56 -12.34 -18.03
N GLN A 157 -18.20 -12.73 -16.92
CA GLN A 157 -19.21 -13.80 -16.83
C GLN A 157 -18.74 -15.16 -17.37
N ARG A 158 -17.43 -15.44 -17.26
CA ARG A 158 -16.82 -16.71 -17.67
C ARG A 158 -16.02 -17.34 -16.54
N PHE A 159 -16.07 -18.68 -16.45
CA PHE A 159 -15.20 -19.47 -15.59
C PHE A 159 -13.80 -19.59 -16.23
N ALA A 160 -13.00 -18.55 -16.09
CA ALA A 160 -11.68 -18.44 -16.68
C ALA A 160 -10.75 -17.71 -15.71
N ALA A 161 -9.47 -17.58 -16.06
CA ALA A 161 -8.50 -16.78 -15.32
C ALA A 161 -7.80 -15.73 -16.21
N ASP A 162 -8.20 -15.64 -17.48
CA ASP A 162 -7.62 -14.82 -18.54
C ASP A 162 -8.13 -13.37 -18.58
N CYS A 163 -9.05 -12.98 -17.71
CA CYS A 163 -9.55 -11.61 -17.62
C CYS A 163 -8.53 -10.65 -16.97
N TRP A 164 -7.46 -11.19 -16.42
CA TRP A 164 -6.38 -10.42 -15.81
C TRP A 164 -5.19 -10.28 -16.76
N VAL A 165 -4.56 -9.12 -16.76
CA VAL A 165 -3.29 -8.89 -17.48
C VAL A 165 -2.17 -9.75 -16.89
N GLN A 166 -2.15 -9.92 -15.54
CA GLN A 166 -1.22 -10.81 -14.87
C GLN A 166 -1.69 -12.26 -14.98
N ASP A 167 -0.76 -13.19 -15.15
CA ASP A 167 -1.06 -14.62 -15.11
C ASP A 167 -1.34 -15.08 -13.68
N VAL A 168 -2.63 -15.10 -13.32
CA VAL A 168 -3.09 -15.50 -11.99
C VAL A 168 -2.97 -17.02 -11.75
N GLN A 169 -2.90 -17.85 -12.79
CA GLN A 169 -2.69 -19.29 -12.65
C GLN A 169 -1.27 -19.56 -12.12
N THR A 170 -0.27 -18.89 -12.67
CA THR A 170 1.10 -19.01 -12.21
C THR A 170 1.31 -18.36 -10.84
N ARG A 171 0.67 -17.19 -10.58
CA ARG A 171 0.86 -16.44 -9.34
C ARG A 171 -0.44 -15.84 -8.83
N VAL A 172 -1.10 -16.58 -7.94
CA VAL A 172 -2.40 -16.16 -7.39
C VAL A 172 -2.30 -14.91 -6.52
N PHE A 173 -3.33 -14.09 -6.53
CA PHE A 173 -3.46 -12.92 -5.66
C PHE A 173 -4.84 -12.74 -5.02
N ALA A 174 -5.87 -13.47 -5.49
CA ALA A 174 -7.25 -13.41 -5.00
C ALA A 174 -7.79 -11.97 -4.91
N THR A 175 -8.46 -11.65 -3.82
CA THR A 175 -9.01 -10.32 -3.54
C THR A 175 -7.98 -9.33 -2.99
N LEU A 176 -6.71 -9.73 -2.80
CA LEU A 176 -5.66 -8.83 -2.30
C LEU A 176 -4.99 -8.02 -3.43
N GLY A 177 -5.14 -8.45 -4.71
CA GLY A 177 -4.70 -7.70 -5.89
C GLY A 177 -3.23 -7.88 -6.28
N GLN A 178 -2.40 -8.52 -5.43
CA GLN A 178 -1.01 -8.85 -5.77
C GLN A 178 -0.51 -10.07 -4.98
N PRO A 179 0.28 -10.98 -5.60
CA PRO A 179 0.78 -12.20 -4.94
C PRO A 179 1.55 -11.94 -3.65
N ASN A 180 2.38 -10.89 -3.64
CA ASN A 180 3.17 -10.54 -2.44
C ASN A 180 2.28 -10.08 -1.27
N TRP A 181 1.17 -9.39 -1.56
CA TRP A 181 0.22 -8.91 -0.55
C TRP A 181 -0.61 -10.05 0.05
N LEU A 182 -1.06 -10.97 -0.81
CA LEU A 182 -1.73 -12.19 -0.36
C LEU A 182 -0.79 -13.03 0.53
N GLY A 183 0.46 -13.23 0.09
CA GLY A 183 1.44 -13.98 0.86
C GLY A 183 1.77 -13.34 2.21
N ALA A 184 1.89 -12.01 2.29
CA ALA A 184 2.08 -11.29 3.55
C ALA A 184 0.90 -11.46 4.51
N TYR A 185 -0.33 -11.31 4.02
CA TYR A 185 -1.54 -11.50 4.81
C TYR A 185 -1.66 -12.91 5.36
N LEU A 186 -1.49 -13.93 4.51
CA LEU A 186 -1.56 -15.33 4.91
C LEU A 186 -0.42 -15.70 5.89
N GLY A 187 0.80 -15.17 5.68
CA GLY A 187 1.93 -15.33 6.57
C GLY A 187 1.68 -14.80 7.99
N MET A 188 0.89 -13.74 8.13
CA MET A 188 0.51 -13.24 9.46
C MET A 188 -0.50 -14.15 10.16
N ILE A 189 -1.51 -14.67 9.45
CA ILE A 189 -2.67 -15.36 10.07
C ILE A 189 -2.47 -16.87 10.24
N ILE A 190 -1.51 -17.49 9.57
CA ILE A 190 -1.27 -18.93 9.64
C ILE A 190 -0.87 -19.39 11.05
N PHE A 191 -0.03 -18.62 11.77
CA PHE A 191 0.41 -18.98 13.12
C PHE A 191 -0.73 -18.92 14.15
N PRO A 192 -1.61 -17.91 14.17
CA PRO A 192 -2.85 -17.97 14.95
C PRO A 192 -3.76 -19.16 14.63
N ALA A 193 -3.83 -19.62 13.37
CA ALA A 193 -4.59 -20.82 13.02
C ALA A 193 -3.94 -22.07 13.62
N ILE A 194 -2.60 -22.20 13.55
CA ILE A 194 -1.82 -23.26 14.19
C ILE A 194 -2.03 -23.25 15.71
N TYR A 195 -2.05 -22.06 16.35
CA TYR A 195 -2.36 -21.93 17.77
C TYR A 195 -3.72 -22.55 18.10
N PHE A 196 -4.79 -22.20 17.39
CA PHE A 196 -6.11 -22.76 17.65
C PHE A 196 -6.18 -24.27 17.34
N PHE A 197 -5.47 -24.75 16.34
CA PHE A 197 -5.36 -26.20 16.08
C PHE A 197 -4.74 -26.95 17.24
N ILE A 198 -3.70 -26.39 17.86
CA ILE A 198 -2.98 -27.01 18.98
C ILE A 198 -3.85 -27.05 20.25
N ILE A 199 -4.49 -25.92 20.59
CA ILE A 199 -5.22 -25.78 21.86
C ILE A 199 -6.63 -26.38 21.83
N SER A 200 -7.18 -26.69 20.64
CA SER A 200 -8.54 -27.23 20.54
C SER A 200 -8.62 -28.64 21.09
N GLU A 201 -9.53 -28.88 22.02
CA GLU A 201 -9.83 -30.22 22.55
C GLU A 201 -10.89 -30.93 21.70
N ASN A 202 -11.87 -30.18 21.21
CA ASN A 202 -12.95 -30.70 20.36
C ASN A 202 -12.43 -31.04 18.97
N LEU A 203 -12.69 -32.27 18.49
CA LEU A 203 -12.26 -32.77 17.20
C LEU A 203 -12.76 -31.89 16.02
N LYS A 204 -14.01 -31.37 16.10
CA LYS A 204 -14.58 -30.50 15.05
C LYS A 204 -13.76 -29.20 14.91
N ASP A 205 -13.40 -28.58 16.02
CA ASP A 205 -12.58 -27.36 16.01
C ASP A 205 -11.15 -27.66 15.56
N LYS A 206 -10.59 -28.78 15.98
CA LYS A 206 -9.27 -29.23 15.55
C LYS A 206 -9.20 -29.43 14.02
N ILE A 207 -10.18 -30.13 13.45
CA ILE A 207 -10.29 -30.31 11.98
C ILE A 207 -10.47 -28.95 11.28
N ARG A 208 -11.30 -28.04 11.80
CA ARG A 208 -11.50 -26.70 11.23
C ARG A 208 -10.19 -25.93 11.12
N TYR A 209 -9.43 -25.81 12.21
CA TYR A 209 -8.20 -25.03 12.21
C TYR A 209 -7.04 -25.71 11.48
N TYR A 210 -7.07 -27.04 11.39
CA TYR A 210 -6.19 -27.79 10.50
C TYR A 210 -6.46 -27.44 9.03
N ILE A 211 -7.73 -27.47 8.60
CA ILE A 211 -8.12 -27.08 7.24
C ILE A 211 -7.75 -25.62 6.97
N PHE A 212 -7.96 -24.70 7.91
CA PHE A 212 -7.55 -23.30 7.76
C PHE A 212 -6.03 -23.19 7.53
N SER A 213 -5.23 -23.83 8.39
CA SER A 213 -3.78 -23.78 8.27
C SER A 213 -3.27 -24.37 6.95
N ALA A 214 -3.85 -25.50 6.52
CA ALA A 214 -3.51 -26.15 5.25
C ALA A 214 -3.90 -25.27 4.04
N SER A 215 -5.10 -24.68 4.06
CA SER A 215 -5.58 -23.79 2.99
C SER A 215 -4.73 -22.51 2.88
N TYR A 216 -4.35 -21.91 4.03
CA TYR A 216 -3.48 -20.73 4.02
C TYR A 216 -2.11 -21.06 3.44
N TYR A 217 -1.53 -22.19 3.85
CA TYR A 217 -0.23 -22.57 3.34
C TYR A 217 -0.26 -22.91 1.86
N MET A 218 -1.32 -23.59 1.39
CA MET A 218 -1.53 -23.91 -0.02
C MET A 218 -1.67 -22.62 -0.86
N ALA A 219 -2.53 -21.71 -0.44
CA ALA A 219 -2.68 -20.42 -1.13
C ALA A 219 -1.39 -19.58 -1.09
N LEU A 220 -0.65 -19.58 0.03
CA LEU A 220 0.66 -18.93 0.14
C LEU A 220 1.66 -19.52 -0.85
N THR A 221 1.69 -20.85 -0.97
CA THR A 221 2.56 -21.57 -1.94
C THR A 221 2.24 -21.14 -3.37
N PHE A 222 0.96 -21.03 -3.73
CA PHE A 222 0.51 -20.62 -5.06
C PHE A 222 0.80 -19.15 -5.40
N THR A 223 1.12 -18.30 -4.41
CA THR A 223 1.59 -16.94 -4.72
C THR A 223 2.94 -16.91 -5.42
N LEU A 224 3.75 -17.96 -5.29
CA LEU A 224 5.16 -18.02 -5.71
C LEU A 224 5.98 -16.81 -5.25
N SER A 225 5.60 -16.20 -4.12
CA SER A 225 6.29 -15.07 -3.54
C SER A 225 7.48 -15.51 -2.68
N ARG A 226 8.71 -15.26 -3.15
CA ARG A 226 9.94 -15.54 -2.38
C ARG A 226 9.95 -14.81 -1.04
N GLY A 227 9.52 -13.53 -1.02
CA GLY A 227 9.44 -12.72 0.19
C GLY A 227 8.47 -13.30 1.22
N ALA A 228 7.28 -13.76 0.78
CA ALA A 228 6.30 -14.38 1.66
C ALA A 228 6.78 -15.75 2.20
N ALA A 229 7.45 -16.54 1.37
CA ALA A 229 8.04 -17.81 1.81
C ALA A 229 9.14 -17.60 2.88
N LEU A 230 10.04 -16.61 2.67
CA LEU A 230 11.04 -16.23 3.67
C LEU A 230 10.38 -15.66 4.93
N GLY A 231 9.34 -14.86 4.79
CA GLY A 231 8.53 -14.35 5.90
C GLY A 231 7.94 -15.49 6.72
N PHE A 232 7.30 -16.46 6.06
CA PHE A 232 6.77 -17.66 6.73
C PHE A 232 7.86 -18.44 7.48
N LEU A 233 9.03 -18.68 6.85
CA LEU A 233 10.16 -19.36 7.50
C LEU A 233 10.69 -18.56 8.70
N GLY A 234 10.79 -17.23 8.61
CA GLY A 234 11.18 -16.36 9.73
C GLY A 234 10.17 -16.44 10.89
N GLY A 235 8.87 -16.41 10.56
CA GLY A 235 7.79 -16.62 11.53
C GLY A 235 7.84 -18.00 12.18
N LEU A 236 8.04 -19.07 11.40
CA LEU A 236 8.17 -20.45 11.90
C LEU A 236 9.40 -20.59 12.80
N GLY A 237 10.54 -20.04 12.38
CA GLY A 237 11.76 -20.02 13.17
C GLY A 237 11.54 -19.32 14.52
N SER A 238 10.89 -18.15 14.51
CA SER A 238 10.56 -17.42 15.74
C SER A 238 9.59 -18.22 16.64
N PHE A 239 8.57 -18.86 16.05
CA PHE A 239 7.64 -19.72 16.78
C PHE A 239 8.36 -20.84 17.50
N VAL A 240 9.25 -21.54 16.80
CA VAL A 240 10.06 -22.66 17.34
C VAL A 240 11.02 -22.15 18.43
N VAL A 241 11.78 -21.09 18.16
CA VAL A 241 12.77 -20.53 19.11
C VAL A 241 12.08 -20.04 20.40
N LEU A 242 10.99 -19.31 20.29
CA LEU A 242 10.27 -18.80 21.46
C LEU A 242 9.61 -19.93 22.26
N HIS A 243 9.12 -20.95 21.60
CA HIS A 243 8.53 -22.12 22.28
C HIS A 243 9.58 -22.99 22.98
N PHE A 244 10.60 -23.47 22.25
CA PHE A 244 11.60 -24.40 22.78
C PHE A 244 12.66 -23.70 23.64
N GLY A 245 13.01 -22.44 23.37
CA GLY A 245 13.89 -21.64 24.22
C GLY A 245 13.31 -21.50 25.64
N ARG A 246 12.00 -21.33 25.76
CA ARG A 246 11.29 -21.33 27.03
C ARG A 246 11.46 -22.64 27.80
N THR A 247 11.26 -23.79 27.13
CA THR A 247 11.30 -25.10 27.79
C THR A 247 12.68 -25.50 28.29
N LYS A 248 13.76 -24.96 27.72
CA LYS A 248 15.15 -25.18 28.19
C LYS A 248 15.54 -24.31 29.38
N LEU A 249 14.99 -23.11 29.50
CA LEU A 249 15.34 -22.11 30.53
C LEU A 249 14.58 -22.30 31.84
N PHE A 250 13.47 -23.05 31.86
CA PHE A 250 12.65 -23.24 33.05
C PHE A 250 12.63 -24.67 33.54
N SER A 251 12.67 -24.81 34.87
CA SER A 251 12.82 -26.08 35.63
C SER A 251 11.62 -27.02 35.53
N SER A 252 11.81 -28.22 36.04
CA SER A 252 10.90 -29.36 36.04
C SER A 252 9.46 -29.14 36.52
N SER A 253 9.16 -28.07 37.27
CA SER A 253 7.82 -27.75 37.74
C SER A 253 6.84 -27.23 36.66
N GLU A 254 7.33 -26.61 35.57
CA GLU A 254 6.48 -26.19 34.44
C GLU A 254 6.26 -27.26 33.37
N ARG A 255 7.05 -28.37 33.38
CA ARG A 255 6.83 -29.50 32.50
C ARG A 255 5.58 -30.32 32.83
N SER A 256 5.02 -30.11 34.00
CA SER A 256 3.83 -30.81 34.49
C SER A 256 2.51 -30.05 34.19
N GLU A 257 2.54 -28.89 33.51
CA GLU A 257 1.28 -28.25 33.08
C GLU A 257 0.55 -29.12 32.04
N PRO A 258 -0.76 -29.36 32.21
CA PRO A 258 -1.57 -30.12 31.24
C PRO A 258 -1.45 -29.47 29.85
N GLY A 259 -0.96 -30.21 28.86
CA GLY A 259 -0.82 -29.74 27.46
C GLY A 259 0.62 -29.52 26.98
N SER A 260 1.64 -29.41 27.87
CA SER A 260 3.02 -29.10 27.44
C SER A 260 3.68 -30.31 26.73
N SER A 261 3.31 -31.54 27.06
CA SER A 261 3.89 -32.77 26.48
C SER A 261 3.35 -33.13 25.08
N ASN A 262 2.26 -32.54 24.64
CA ASN A 262 1.54 -32.94 23.42
C ASN A 262 1.73 -32.01 22.20
N LEU A 263 2.60 -30.98 22.28
CA LEU A 263 2.77 -30.03 21.17
C LEU A 263 3.45 -30.64 19.93
N LEU A 264 4.37 -31.58 20.12
CA LEU A 264 5.16 -32.16 19.03
C LEU A 264 4.31 -32.89 17.99
N LYS A 265 3.29 -33.63 18.41
CA LYS A 265 2.41 -34.38 17.48
C LYS A 265 1.62 -33.42 16.54
N PRO A 266 0.85 -32.44 17.04
CA PRO A 266 0.09 -31.53 16.17
C PRO A 266 1.02 -30.67 15.29
N LEU A 267 2.16 -30.24 15.81
CA LEU A 267 3.14 -29.47 15.01
C LEU A 267 3.74 -30.34 13.89
N LEU A 268 4.07 -31.60 14.18
CA LEU A 268 4.55 -32.53 13.18
C LEU A 268 3.52 -32.78 12.08
N ILE A 269 2.24 -32.96 12.43
CA ILE A 269 1.15 -33.12 11.44
C ILE A 269 1.09 -31.92 10.50
N ILE A 270 1.13 -30.70 11.03
CA ILE A 270 1.10 -29.46 10.23
C ILE A 270 2.34 -29.38 9.32
N LEU A 271 3.54 -29.64 9.85
CA LEU A 271 4.78 -29.57 9.07
C LEU A 271 4.83 -30.63 7.97
N LEU A 272 4.36 -31.85 8.24
CA LEU A 272 4.23 -32.90 7.22
C LEU A 272 3.21 -32.51 6.14
N THR A 273 2.09 -31.89 6.51
CA THR A 273 1.12 -31.37 5.53
C THR A 273 1.74 -30.29 4.66
N PHE A 274 2.48 -29.34 5.23
CA PHE A 274 3.16 -28.27 4.48
C PHE A 274 4.25 -28.86 3.56
N LEU A 275 4.99 -29.84 4.04
CA LEU A 275 5.96 -30.56 3.22
C LEU A 275 5.26 -31.28 2.04
N LEU A 276 4.14 -31.96 2.30
CA LEU A 276 3.35 -32.62 1.25
C LEU A 276 2.86 -31.61 0.20
N ILE A 277 2.32 -30.46 0.61
CA ILE A 277 1.90 -29.40 -0.32
C ILE A 277 3.08 -28.94 -1.18
N ASN A 278 4.26 -28.73 -0.59
CA ASN A 278 5.46 -28.33 -1.34
C ASN A 278 5.95 -29.42 -2.31
N LEU A 279 5.84 -30.69 -1.92
CA LEU A 279 6.22 -31.82 -2.81
C LEU A 279 5.25 -31.96 -4.00
N LEU A 280 3.95 -31.72 -3.78
CA LEU A 280 2.94 -31.82 -4.83
C LEU A 280 3.00 -30.63 -5.81
N PHE A 281 3.09 -29.40 -5.30
CA PHE A 281 2.92 -28.18 -6.08
C PHE A 281 4.19 -27.34 -6.25
N GLY A 282 5.28 -27.72 -5.57
CA GLY A 282 6.50 -26.91 -5.52
C GLY A 282 6.39 -25.75 -4.53
N SER A 283 7.41 -24.88 -4.50
CA SER A 283 7.40 -23.67 -3.70
C SER A 283 8.23 -22.57 -4.36
N ALA A 284 8.07 -21.34 -3.88
CA ALA A 284 8.86 -20.19 -4.36
C ALA A 284 10.39 -20.37 -4.13
N LEU A 285 10.80 -21.24 -3.22
CA LEU A 285 12.20 -21.50 -2.85
C LEU A 285 12.77 -22.78 -3.46
N THR A 286 11.92 -23.70 -3.93
CA THR A 286 12.33 -24.98 -4.51
C THR A 286 11.75 -25.11 -5.92
N ARG A 287 12.56 -25.64 -6.84
CA ARG A 287 12.11 -25.95 -8.22
C ARG A 287 11.54 -27.37 -8.37
N PHE A 288 11.56 -28.15 -7.29
CA PHE A 288 11.10 -29.53 -7.32
C PHE A 288 9.58 -29.58 -7.28
N LYS A 289 8.97 -30.21 -8.29
CA LYS A 289 7.53 -30.48 -8.42
C LYS A 289 7.33 -31.94 -8.79
N LEU A 290 6.40 -32.64 -8.10
CA LEU A 290 5.97 -33.99 -8.50
C LEU A 290 4.97 -33.96 -9.65
N PHE A 291 4.08 -32.97 -9.69
CA PHE A 291 3.18 -32.73 -10.81
C PHE A 291 3.78 -31.63 -11.68
N VAL A 292 4.09 -31.98 -12.92
CA VAL A 292 4.51 -31.02 -13.95
C VAL A 292 3.23 -30.58 -14.65
N GLU A 293 2.84 -29.34 -14.45
CA GLU A 293 1.82 -28.71 -15.28
C GLU A 293 2.33 -28.63 -16.72
N ALA A 294 1.47 -28.97 -17.69
CA ALA A 294 1.80 -28.76 -19.09
C ALA A 294 2.20 -27.29 -19.30
N PRO A 295 3.29 -27.01 -20.04
CA PRO A 295 3.69 -25.65 -20.31
C PRO A 295 2.53 -24.93 -21.00
N THR A 296 1.98 -23.89 -20.37
CA THR A 296 1.06 -22.97 -21.03
C THR A 296 1.80 -22.36 -22.21
N PRO A 297 1.23 -22.37 -23.42
CA PRO A 297 1.87 -21.70 -24.56
C PRO A 297 2.12 -20.24 -24.18
N PRO A 298 3.29 -19.69 -24.49
CA PRO A 298 3.61 -18.30 -24.19
C PRO A 298 2.52 -17.42 -24.82
N LYS A 299 1.92 -16.53 -24.02
CA LYS A 299 1.03 -15.49 -24.56
C LYS A 299 1.82 -14.73 -25.63
N PRO A 300 1.22 -14.38 -26.78
CA PRO A 300 1.88 -13.54 -27.76
C PRO A 300 2.35 -12.27 -27.07
N GLN A 301 3.65 -12.11 -26.89
CA GLN A 301 4.22 -10.86 -26.42
C GLN A 301 3.96 -9.82 -27.52
N ALA A 302 3.43 -8.67 -27.12
CA ALA A 302 3.34 -7.53 -28.01
C ALA A 302 4.73 -7.27 -28.61
N ALA A 303 4.79 -7.17 -29.93
CA ALA A 303 6.03 -6.97 -30.67
C ALA A 303 6.71 -5.67 -30.22
N ALA A 304 8.02 -5.75 -30.10
CA ALA A 304 9.02 -4.70 -29.88
C ALA A 304 9.59 -4.61 -28.46
N SER A 305 10.32 -5.63 -28.06
CA SER A 305 11.34 -5.48 -27.05
C SER A 305 12.70 -5.80 -27.65
N THR A 306 13.71 -4.99 -27.34
CA THR A 306 15.10 -5.25 -27.74
C THR A 306 15.60 -6.58 -27.16
N GLN A 307 16.57 -7.22 -27.77
CA GLN A 307 17.15 -8.49 -27.26
C GLN A 307 17.60 -8.39 -25.78
N LEU A 308 17.99 -7.19 -25.33
CA LEU A 308 18.36 -6.91 -23.93
C LEU A 308 17.15 -6.89 -22.97
N GLU A 309 15.94 -6.63 -23.46
CA GLU A 309 14.71 -6.56 -22.69
C GLU A 309 13.90 -7.87 -22.75
N THR A 310 14.07 -8.68 -23.79
CA THR A 310 13.32 -9.94 -24.03
C THR A 310 13.58 -11.04 -23.00
N GLY A 311 14.71 -11.01 -22.30
CA GLY A 311 15.05 -11.97 -21.25
C GLY A 311 14.43 -11.69 -19.90
N GLY A 312 13.88 -10.48 -19.66
CA GLY A 312 13.40 -9.99 -18.37
C GLY A 312 14.52 -9.87 -17.33
N THR A 313 14.66 -8.70 -16.73
CA THR A 313 15.64 -8.52 -15.63
C THR A 313 15.13 -9.19 -14.36
N GLU A 314 16.00 -9.93 -13.65
CA GLU A 314 15.60 -10.52 -12.37
C GLU A 314 15.12 -9.43 -11.38
N SER A 315 13.95 -9.62 -10.82
CA SER A 315 13.33 -8.70 -9.86
C SER A 315 14.24 -8.34 -8.67
N GLY A 316 15.21 -9.21 -8.32
CA GLY A 316 16.24 -8.94 -7.30
C GLY A 316 17.22 -7.85 -7.73
N GLN A 317 17.66 -7.86 -8.97
CA GLN A 317 18.59 -6.86 -9.52
C GLN A 317 17.92 -5.50 -9.60
N ILE A 318 16.68 -5.45 -10.11
CA ILE A 318 15.90 -4.20 -10.17
C ILE A 318 15.75 -3.59 -8.79
N ARG A 319 15.44 -4.40 -7.77
CA ARG A 319 15.32 -3.91 -6.38
C ARG A 319 16.60 -3.30 -5.85
N LEU A 320 17.76 -3.87 -6.14
CA LEU A 320 19.05 -3.30 -5.71
C LEU A 320 19.26 -1.89 -6.29
N ILE A 321 18.89 -1.68 -7.55
CA ILE A 321 18.95 -0.37 -8.18
C ILE A 321 17.96 0.61 -7.51
N VAL A 322 16.73 0.16 -7.26
CA VAL A 322 15.72 0.97 -6.55
C VAL A 322 16.17 1.32 -5.14
N TRP A 323 16.81 0.38 -4.43
CA TRP A 323 17.36 0.62 -3.09
C TRP A 323 18.51 1.64 -3.08
N LYS A 324 19.35 1.64 -4.13
CA LYS A 324 20.38 2.67 -4.31
C LYS A 324 19.74 4.07 -4.39
N GLY A 325 18.72 4.24 -5.24
CA GLY A 325 17.98 5.49 -5.32
C GLY A 325 17.24 5.86 -4.01
N ALA A 326 16.69 4.88 -3.28
CA ALA A 326 16.12 5.11 -1.96
C ALA A 326 17.14 5.66 -0.95
N MET A 327 18.37 5.15 -0.99
CA MET A 327 19.48 5.67 -0.15
C MET A 327 19.93 7.07 -0.59
N ASP A 328 19.87 7.39 -1.87
CA ASP A 328 20.18 8.74 -2.34
C ASP A 328 19.11 9.76 -1.92
N ILE A 329 17.81 9.36 -1.93
CA ILE A 329 16.74 10.17 -1.31
C ILE A 329 17.02 10.38 0.18
N PHE A 330 17.37 9.34 0.93
CA PHE A 330 17.70 9.47 2.36
C PHE A 330 18.87 10.42 2.60
N ARG A 331 19.92 10.38 1.78
CA ARG A 331 21.06 11.32 1.89
C ARG A 331 20.65 12.77 1.66
N ALA A 332 19.69 13.00 0.76
CA ALA A 332 19.17 14.33 0.49
C ALA A 332 18.20 14.82 1.57
N TYR A 333 17.44 13.92 2.20
CA TYR A 333 16.44 14.22 3.23
C TYR A 333 16.66 13.40 4.51
N PRO A 334 17.81 13.56 5.24
CA PRO A 334 18.24 12.58 6.23
C PRO A 334 17.41 12.56 7.52
N ILE A 335 16.83 13.69 7.96
CA ILE A 335 16.22 13.81 9.29
C ILE A 335 14.75 13.38 9.27
N PHE A 336 13.92 14.01 8.45
CA PHE A 336 12.45 13.78 8.38
C PHE A 336 11.98 13.21 7.03
N GLY A 337 12.89 12.89 6.13
CA GLY A 337 12.58 12.33 4.82
C GLY A 337 11.94 13.32 3.85
N SER A 338 11.55 12.82 2.68
CA SER A 338 10.89 13.60 1.63
C SER A 338 9.40 13.86 1.87
N GLY A 339 8.80 13.17 2.83
CA GLY A 339 7.36 13.17 3.13
C GLY A 339 6.72 11.78 2.99
N LEU A 340 5.67 11.51 3.78
CA LEU A 340 4.95 10.25 3.71
C LEU A 340 4.46 9.99 2.28
N GLU A 341 4.61 8.75 1.80
CA GLU A 341 4.11 8.29 0.50
C GLU A 341 4.66 9.03 -0.74
N THR A 342 5.67 9.90 -0.57
CA THR A 342 6.25 10.69 -1.67
C THR A 342 7.31 9.96 -2.48
N PHE A 343 7.58 8.68 -2.20
CA PHE A 343 8.62 7.90 -2.90
C PHE A 343 8.44 7.93 -4.41
N ALA A 344 7.21 7.78 -4.92
CA ALA A 344 6.88 7.83 -6.34
C ALA A 344 7.36 9.12 -7.04
N TYR A 345 7.43 10.23 -6.31
CA TYR A 345 7.79 11.54 -6.87
C TYR A 345 9.28 11.82 -6.71
N THR A 346 9.80 11.55 -5.52
CA THR A 346 11.23 11.81 -5.24
C THR A 346 12.15 10.80 -5.92
N TYR A 347 11.72 9.55 -6.11
CA TYR A 347 12.55 8.54 -6.75
C TYR A 347 13.00 8.93 -8.15
N TYR A 348 12.17 9.57 -8.97
CA TYR A 348 12.55 10.03 -10.30
C TYR A 348 13.71 11.03 -10.30
N ASN A 349 13.79 11.89 -9.29
CA ASN A 349 14.88 12.85 -9.14
C ASN A 349 16.20 12.18 -8.72
N PHE A 350 16.14 11.05 -8.04
CA PHE A 350 17.30 10.30 -7.53
C PHE A 350 17.45 8.92 -8.20
N ARG A 351 16.76 8.69 -9.32
CA ARG A 351 16.78 7.40 -10.02
C ARG A 351 18.15 7.14 -10.62
N PRO A 352 18.83 6.03 -10.27
CA PRO A 352 20.09 5.65 -10.90
C PRO A 352 19.92 5.42 -12.40
N THR A 353 20.90 5.83 -13.19
CA THR A 353 20.89 5.66 -14.66
C THR A 353 20.85 4.19 -15.08
N GLU A 354 21.40 3.29 -14.28
CA GLU A 354 21.36 1.85 -14.49
C GLU A 354 19.91 1.31 -14.57
N HIS A 355 18.94 2.03 -14.01
CA HIS A 355 17.52 1.69 -14.11
C HIS A 355 17.00 1.72 -15.56
N ASN A 356 17.60 2.55 -16.42
CA ASN A 356 17.20 2.66 -17.83
C ASN A 356 17.52 1.40 -18.65
N LEU A 357 18.35 0.50 -18.12
CA LEU A 357 18.83 -0.71 -18.80
C LEU A 357 18.08 -1.98 -18.39
N VAL A 358 17.12 -1.89 -17.45
CA VAL A 358 16.33 -3.04 -16.98
C VAL A 358 14.99 -3.10 -17.71
N SER A 359 14.34 -4.30 -17.68
CA SER A 359 13.04 -4.53 -18.33
C SER A 359 11.89 -3.63 -17.82
N GLU A 360 12.00 -3.10 -16.61
CA GLU A 360 11.00 -2.22 -15.99
C GLU A 360 11.44 -0.72 -16.02
N TRP A 361 12.27 -0.31 -16.99
CA TRP A 361 12.86 1.03 -17.06
C TRP A 361 11.83 2.17 -17.15
N ASP A 362 10.68 1.94 -17.74
CA ASP A 362 9.57 2.92 -17.88
C ASP A 362 8.49 2.73 -16.80
N PHE A 363 8.73 1.87 -15.81
CA PHE A 363 7.74 1.56 -14.77
C PHE A 363 7.81 2.56 -13.62
N LEU A 364 6.65 3.04 -13.16
CA LEU A 364 6.55 3.93 -11.99
C LEU A 364 6.71 3.16 -10.68
N TYR A 365 7.83 3.34 -10.01
CA TYR A 365 8.09 2.79 -8.69
C TYR A 365 7.50 3.69 -7.59
N ASN A 366 6.35 3.32 -7.04
CA ASN A 366 5.69 4.07 -5.97
C ASN A 366 6.17 3.71 -4.56
N LYS A 367 7.04 2.72 -4.43
CA LYS A 367 7.65 2.24 -3.18
C LYS A 367 9.04 1.68 -3.43
N ALA A 368 9.89 1.70 -2.41
CA ALA A 368 11.22 1.10 -2.47
C ALA A 368 11.23 -0.44 -2.57
N HIS A 369 10.08 -1.12 -2.48
CA HIS A 369 9.97 -2.58 -2.30
C HIS A 369 10.83 -3.14 -1.16
N ASN A 370 11.06 -2.31 -0.16
CA ASN A 370 11.67 -2.57 1.13
C ASN A 370 11.12 -1.51 2.09
N GLU A 371 10.27 -1.92 3.04
CA GLU A 371 9.58 -1.02 3.94
C GLU A 371 10.54 -0.18 4.78
N TYR A 372 11.67 -0.75 5.19
CA TYR A 372 12.68 -0.06 6.01
C TYR A 372 13.38 1.06 5.25
N LEU A 373 13.79 0.79 4.02
CA LEU A 373 14.36 1.80 3.12
C LEU A 373 13.31 2.84 2.71
N ASN A 374 12.06 2.41 2.55
CA ASN A 374 10.96 3.32 2.26
C ASN A 374 10.77 4.32 3.40
N TYR A 375 10.76 3.87 4.68
CA TYR A 375 10.73 4.77 5.83
C TYR A 375 11.95 5.70 5.89
N LEU A 376 13.16 5.19 5.65
CA LEU A 376 14.36 6.03 5.61
C LEU A 376 14.26 7.12 4.54
N ALA A 377 13.82 6.79 3.33
CA ALA A 377 13.69 7.74 2.23
C ALA A 377 12.58 8.77 2.48
N THR A 378 11.40 8.31 2.94
CA THR A 378 10.20 9.16 3.01
C THR A 378 10.00 9.84 4.36
N THR A 379 10.51 9.27 5.47
CA THR A 379 10.34 9.84 6.83
C THR A 379 11.67 10.07 7.57
N GLY A 380 12.79 9.82 6.90
CA GLY A 380 14.13 10.04 7.42
C GLY A 380 14.50 9.16 8.60
N LEU A 381 15.63 9.48 9.22
CA LEU A 381 16.15 8.74 10.37
C LEU A 381 15.18 8.77 11.56
N VAL A 382 14.54 9.92 11.82
CA VAL A 382 13.62 10.07 12.96
C VAL A 382 12.38 9.20 12.79
N GLY A 383 11.76 9.19 11.59
CA GLY A 383 10.62 8.32 11.30
C GLY A 383 11.00 6.85 11.36
N PHE A 384 12.13 6.47 10.78
CA PHE A 384 12.64 5.10 10.82
C PHE A 384 12.92 4.60 12.25
N LEU A 385 13.62 5.39 13.06
CA LEU A 385 13.96 4.99 14.43
C LEU A 385 12.71 4.89 15.32
N THR A 386 11.73 5.78 15.15
CA THR A 386 10.46 5.72 15.91
C THR A 386 9.60 4.53 15.47
N TYR A 387 9.59 4.19 14.18
CA TYR A 387 8.96 2.97 13.67
C TYR A 387 9.62 1.72 14.25
N MET A 388 10.94 1.61 14.17
CA MET A 388 11.69 0.49 14.74
C MET A 388 11.55 0.43 16.26
N GLY A 389 11.49 1.57 16.94
CA GLY A 389 11.24 1.67 18.39
C GLY A 389 9.90 1.05 18.76
N MET A 390 8.84 1.31 17.98
CA MET A 390 7.52 0.71 18.19
C MET A 390 7.55 -0.81 17.98
N VAL A 391 8.17 -1.27 16.89
CA VAL A 391 8.33 -2.70 16.56
C VAL A 391 9.11 -3.43 17.65
N LEU A 392 10.30 -2.92 17.99
CA LEU A 392 11.18 -3.54 18.98
C LEU A 392 10.57 -3.54 20.38
N THR A 393 9.83 -2.50 20.76
CA THR A 393 9.11 -2.47 22.05
C THR A 393 8.08 -3.60 22.11
N PHE A 394 7.30 -3.81 21.04
CA PHE A 394 6.32 -4.90 21.03
C PHE A 394 6.97 -6.28 21.08
N LEU A 395 7.98 -6.52 20.24
CA LEU A 395 8.68 -7.81 20.21
C LEU A 395 9.38 -8.12 21.54
N SER A 396 10.10 -7.13 22.09
CA SER A 396 10.78 -7.28 23.38
C SER A 396 9.82 -7.51 24.52
N TRP A 397 8.71 -6.74 24.55
CA TRP A 397 7.68 -6.90 25.56
C TRP A 397 7.04 -8.30 25.50
N GLY A 398 6.70 -8.79 24.30
CA GLY A 398 6.16 -10.13 24.10
C GLY A 398 7.14 -11.23 24.51
N ALA A 399 8.42 -11.12 24.14
CA ALA A 399 9.47 -12.05 24.54
C ALA A 399 9.65 -12.07 26.07
N LEU A 400 9.71 -10.92 26.72
CA LEU A 400 9.82 -10.81 28.18
C LEU A 400 8.66 -11.51 28.90
N ARG A 401 7.43 -11.41 28.38
CA ARG A 401 6.25 -12.11 28.93
C ARG A 401 6.34 -13.62 28.76
N ILE A 402 6.81 -14.11 27.60
CA ILE A 402 6.99 -15.54 27.33
C ILE A 402 8.00 -16.14 28.29
N PHE A 403 9.14 -15.45 28.52
CA PHE A 403 10.24 -15.92 29.34
C PHE A 403 10.11 -15.56 30.82
N ASN A 404 9.01 -14.98 31.29
CA ASN A 404 8.76 -14.56 32.68
C ASN A 404 9.89 -13.72 33.28
N PHE A 405 10.63 -12.95 32.47
CA PHE A 405 11.69 -12.07 32.98
C PHE A 405 11.07 -10.88 33.74
N GLN A 406 11.29 -10.85 35.05
CA GLN A 406 10.98 -9.67 35.88
C GLN A 406 12.13 -8.65 35.72
N PHE A 407 12.01 -7.73 34.79
CA PHE A 407 13.00 -6.67 34.61
C PHE A 407 12.75 -5.55 35.63
N SER A 408 13.43 -5.64 36.77
CA SER A 408 13.54 -4.55 37.77
C SER A 408 14.13 -3.23 37.19
N ILE A 409 14.93 -3.34 36.14
CA ILE A 409 15.63 -2.20 35.50
C ILE A 409 14.68 -1.32 34.67
N PHE A 410 13.71 -1.90 33.96
CA PHE A 410 12.72 -1.13 33.20
C PHE A 410 11.80 -0.31 34.11
N ASN A 411 11.50 -0.81 35.31
CA ASN A 411 10.70 -0.08 36.31
C ASN A 411 11.47 1.11 36.95
N LYS A 412 12.78 1.09 37.03
CA LYS A 412 13.57 2.19 37.63
C LYS A 412 13.78 3.37 36.67
N ASN A 413 14.10 3.12 35.42
CA ASN A 413 14.36 4.18 34.43
C ASN A 413 13.07 4.78 33.86
N PHE A 414 11.98 4.03 33.82
CA PHE A 414 10.66 4.55 33.42
C PHE A 414 10.04 5.48 34.48
N LYS A 415 10.46 5.37 35.76
CA LYS A 415 10.10 6.32 36.83
C LYS A 415 10.72 7.71 36.66
N LEU A 416 11.81 7.85 35.92
CA LEU A 416 12.47 9.15 35.69
C LEU A 416 11.71 10.04 34.70
N PHE A 417 10.91 9.46 33.79
CA PHE A 417 10.05 10.20 32.84
C PHE A 417 8.60 10.34 33.28
N ALA A 418 8.19 9.65 34.34
CA ALA A 418 6.84 9.69 34.88
C ALA A 418 6.82 10.24 36.29
N ASN A 419 7.08 11.56 36.44
CA ASN A 419 6.68 12.30 37.64
C ASN A 419 5.16 12.49 37.67
N ALA A 420 4.44 11.39 37.77
CA ALA A 420 3.03 11.35 38.10
C ALA A 420 2.74 9.98 38.71
N ASN A 421 2.12 9.94 39.85
CA ASN A 421 1.65 8.83 40.64
C ASN A 421 1.15 7.58 39.85
N PHE A 422 2.05 6.87 39.16
CA PHE A 422 1.76 5.70 38.36
C PHE A 422 2.34 4.45 39.02
N ALA A 423 1.44 3.58 39.33
CA ALA A 423 1.56 2.23 39.80
C ALA A 423 1.22 2.08 41.29
N SER A 424 0.00 1.65 41.52
CA SER A 424 -0.25 0.82 42.69
C SER A 424 0.65 -0.41 42.54
N LYS A 425 1.55 -0.58 43.49
CA LYS A 425 2.59 -1.62 43.56
C LYS A 425 2.08 -3.07 43.48
N ASN A 426 0.77 -3.31 43.46
CA ASN A 426 0.13 -4.58 43.73
C ASN A 426 -0.49 -5.29 42.54
N GLN A 427 -0.49 -4.73 41.31
CA GLN A 427 -1.16 -5.38 40.17
C GLN A 427 -0.24 -6.07 39.16
N ILE A 428 1.09 -5.87 39.20
CA ILE A 428 2.02 -6.50 38.25
C ILE A 428 2.52 -7.89 38.74
N SER A 429 2.30 -8.24 40.00
CA SER A 429 3.05 -9.32 40.67
C SER A 429 2.44 -10.72 40.62
N ASN A 430 1.19 -10.93 40.20
CA ASN A 430 0.55 -12.24 40.43
C ASN A 430 -0.18 -12.89 39.24
N PHE A 431 -0.03 -12.42 38.00
CA PHE A 431 -0.62 -13.11 36.85
C PHE A 431 0.42 -14.07 36.25
N LYS A 432 0.35 -15.35 36.59
CA LYS A 432 1.06 -16.42 35.85
C LYS A 432 0.31 -16.67 34.55
N ASP A 433 0.90 -16.25 33.41
CA ASP A 433 0.37 -16.61 32.10
C ASP A 433 0.35 -18.13 31.94
N THR A 434 -0.81 -18.68 31.55
CA THR A 434 -0.96 -20.12 31.29
C THR A 434 -0.18 -20.56 30.05
N PHE A 435 -0.02 -21.85 29.84
CA PHE A 435 0.56 -22.40 28.60
C PHE A 435 -0.17 -21.87 27.35
N SER A 436 -1.50 -21.83 27.37
CA SER A 436 -2.33 -21.30 26.28
C SER A 436 -2.09 -19.81 26.03
N ASP A 437 -1.91 -19.00 27.08
CA ASP A 437 -1.64 -17.57 26.94
C ASP A 437 -0.28 -17.31 26.30
N LYS A 438 0.74 -18.03 26.75
CA LYS A 438 2.08 -17.93 26.17
C LYS A 438 2.11 -18.40 24.71
N LEU A 439 1.43 -19.48 24.38
CA LEU A 439 1.34 -19.97 22.99
C LEU A 439 0.56 -18.99 22.11
N PHE A 440 -0.47 -18.30 22.65
CA PHE A 440 -1.15 -17.21 21.96
C PHE A 440 -0.18 -16.08 21.62
N ILE A 441 0.62 -15.59 22.58
CA ILE A 441 1.62 -14.55 22.36
C ILE A 441 2.62 -15.00 21.29
N ILE A 442 3.15 -16.23 21.41
CA ILE A 442 4.11 -16.80 20.44
C ILE A 442 3.51 -16.80 19.03
N SER A 443 2.25 -17.20 18.88
CA SER A 443 1.59 -17.24 17.56
C SER A 443 1.42 -15.87 16.93
N ILE A 444 1.04 -14.88 17.72
CA ILE A 444 0.91 -13.49 17.23
C ILE A 444 2.29 -12.90 16.88
N LEU A 445 3.32 -13.12 17.74
CA LEU A 445 4.69 -12.67 17.45
C LEU A 445 5.25 -13.35 16.19
N ALA A 446 4.99 -14.64 15.99
CA ALA A 446 5.43 -15.36 14.80
C ALA A 446 4.80 -14.78 13.52
N GLY A 447 3.49 -14.48 13.52
CA GLY A 447 2.83 -13.79 12.42
C GLY A 447 3.39 -12.38 12.20
N TYR A 448 3.70 -11.67 13.28
CA TYR A 448 4.30 -10.33 13.21
C TYR A 448 5.73 -10.38 12.64
N VAL A 449 6.55 -11.33 13.05
CA VAL A 449 7.89 -11.56 12.50
C VAL A 449 7.82 -11.98 11.03
N SER A 450 6.85 -12.84 10.66
CA SER A 450 6.61 -13.19 9.25
C SER A 450 6.40 -11.95 8.38
N TYR A 451 5.57 -11.02 8.84
CA TYR A 451 5.37 -9.73 8.19
C TYR A 451 6.66 -8.89 8.10
N LEU A 452 7.40 -8.75 9.20
CA LEU A 452 8.63 -7.95 9.23
C LEU A 452 9.69 -8.48 8.24
N VAL A 453 9.87 -9.79 8.16
CA VAL A 453 10.79 -10.42 7.20
C VAL A 453 10.31 -10.23 5.77
N GLN A 454 9.02 -10.41 5.50
CA GLN A 454 8.44 -10.24 4.17
C GLN A 454 8.57 -8.77 3.70
N ASN A 455 8.40 -7.79 4.60
CA ASN A 455 8.51 -6.37 4.29
C ASN A 455 9.93 -5.88 4.02
N PHE A 456 10.95 -6.70 4.28
CA PHE A 456 12.29 -6.45 3.75
C PHE A 456 12.32 -6.58 2.21
N PHE A 457 11.38 -7.34 1.63
CA PHE A 457 11.22 -7.54 0.20
C PHE A 457 9.90 -6.99 -0.36
N GLY A 458 9.20 -6.17 0.40
CA GLY A 458 7.89 -5.66 0.07
C GLY A 458 7.55 -4.39 0.82
N PHE A 459 6.27 -4.13 0.94
CA PHE A 459 5.72 -2.98 1.66
C PHE A 459 4.31 -3.29 2.17
N SER A 460 3.85 -2.49 3.15
CA SER A 460 2.53 -2.62 3.75
C SER A 460 1.40 -2.22 2.79
N VAL A 461 0.30 -2.97 2.88
CA VAL A 461 -0.99 -2.70 2.25
C VAL A 461 -2.09 -2.73 3.31
N VAL A 462 -3.30 -2.30 2.98
CA VAL A 462 -4.39 -2.05 3.95
C VAL A 462 -4.59 -3.18 4.96
N MET A 463 -4.77 -4.43 4.49
CA MET A 463 -5.03 -5.56 5.40
C MET A 463 -3.84 -5.88 6.30
N VAL A 464 -2.65 -5.84 5.76
CA VAL A 464 -1.42 -6.16 6.48
C VAL A 464 -1.09 -5.06 7.50
N ALA A 465 -1.25 -3.79 7.09
CA ALA A 465 -1.11 -2.63 7.99
C ALA A 465 -2.14 -2.69 9.14
N LEU A 466 -3.39 -2.99 8.84
CA LEU A 466 -4.43 -3.16 9.86
C LEU A 466 -4.01 -4.20 10.91
N LEU A 467 -3.55 -5.38 10.49
CA LEU A 467 -3.10 -6.41 11.41
C LEU A 467 -1.84 -6.01 12.18
N PHE A 468 -0.92 -5.28 11.54
CA PHE A 468 0.29 -4.75 12.18
C PHE A 468 -0.05 -3.90 13.41
N TYR A 469 -1.02 -2.98 13.30
CA TYR A 469 -1.44 -2.14 14.43
C TYR A 469 -2.34 -2.87 15.44
N ILE A 470 -3.14 -3.83 15.02
CA ILE A 470 -4.13 -4.51 15.87
C ILE A 470 -3.52 -5.66 16.70
N TYR A 471 -2.55 -6.40 16.17
CA TYR A 471 -1.94 -7.56 16.85
C TYR A 471 -1.39 -7.25 18.25
N PRO A 472 -0.66 -6.14 18.49
CA PRO A 472 -0.28 -5.77 19.83
C PRO A 472 -1.47 -5.61 20.78
N GLY A 473 -2.58 -5.04 20.30
CA GLY A 473 -3.80 -4.88 21.07
C GLY A 473 -4.39 -6.22 21.54
N PHE A 474 -4.39 -7.25 20.70
CA PHE A 474 -4.83 -8.59 21.08
C PHE A 474 -3.95 -9.20 22.18
N VAL A 475 -2.65 -9.02 22.08
CA VAL A 475 -1.71 -9.52 23.10
C VAL A 475 -1.92 -8.79 24.43
N PHE A 476 -2.06 -7.46 24.43
CA PHE A 476 -2.27 -6.70 25.65
C PHE A 476 -3.63 -6.98 26.30
N LEU A 477 -4.70 -7.21 25.51
CA LEU A 477 -5.98 -7.67 26.03
C LEU A 477 -5.87 -9.05 26.65
N LYS A 478 -5.20 -9.99 25.99
CA LYS A 478 -5.05 -11.38 26.46
C LYS A 478 -4.24 -11.48 27.75
N THR A 479 -3.22 -10.65 27.91
CA THR A 479 -2.32 -10.64 29.06
C THR A 479 -2.75 -9.68 30.18
N ASN A 480 -3.90 -9.02 30.02
CA ASN A 480 -4.43 -8.02 30.97
C ASN A 480 -3.40 -6.93 31.34
N SER A 481 -2.62 -6.49 30.34
CA SER A 481 -1.51 -5.53 30.52
C SER A 481 -1.91 -4.08 30.24
N LEU A 482 -3.19 -3.77 30.34
CA LEU A 482 -3.78 -2.46 30.05
C LEU A 482 -4.19 -1.75 31.33
N ASN A 483 -3.91 -0.45 31.41
CA ASN A 483 -4.28 0.39 32.55
C ASN A 483 -5.38 1.38 32.17
N GLU A 484 -6.44 1.48 32.96
CA GLU A 484 -7.50 2.46 32.71
C GLU A 484 -6.99 3.88 33.06
N VAL A 485 -7.35 4.86 32.22
CA VAL A 485 -7.08 6.27 32.50
C VAL A 485 -8.16 6.83 33.41
N THR A 486 -7.80 7.20 34.63
CA THR A 486 -8.73 7.67 35.69
C THR A 486 -8.97 9.18 35.68
N SER A 487 -8.74 9.90 34.59
CA SER A 487 -8.96 11.35 34.58
C SER A 487 -10.43 11.72 34.33
N ILE A 488 -11.09 12.21 35.38
CA ILE A 488 -12.49 12.66 35.37
C ILE A 488 -12.64 14.09 34.81
N SER A 489 -11.59 14.90 34.81
CA SER A 489 -11.66 16.36 34.59
C SER A 489 -11.99 16.79 33.16
N LEU A 490 -11.48 16.07 32.13
CA LEU A 490 -11.71 16.46 30.73
C LEU A 490 -13.17 16.24 30.30
N LEU A 491 -13.79 15.15 30.77
CA LEU A 491 -15.16 14.82 30.42
C LEU A 491 -16.17 15.70 31.17
N SER A 492 -15.82 16.14 32.38
CA SER A 492 -16.66 17.08 33.14
C SER A 492 -16.71 18.46 32.47
N PHE A 493 -15.63 18.89 31.83
CA PHE A 493 -15.59 20.12 31.03
C PHE A 493 -16.53 20.05 29.82
N LEU A 494 -16.52 18.93 29.08
CA LEU A 494 -17.40 18.73 27.91
C LEU A 494 -18.88 18.50 28.30
N THR A 495 -19.15 18.08 29.51
CA THR A 495 -20.52 17.70 29.92
C THR A 495 -21.14 18.67 30.93
N SER A 496 -20.42 19.63 31.46
CA SER A 496 -20.87 20.49 32.59
C SER A 496 -20.45 21.96 32.51
N PRO A 497 -20.55 22.68 31.37
CA PRO A 497 -20.30 24.12 31.38
C PRO A 497 -21.40 24.94 32.05
N ILE A 498 -22.56 24.35 32.32
CA ILE A 498 -23.76 25.07 32.82
C ILE A 498 -24.12 24.57 34.22
N LYS A 499 -23.84 25.41 35.23
CA LYS A 499 -24.13 25.10 36.65
C LYS A 499 -25.62 25.11 37.03
N ASN A 500 -26.55 25.57 36.20
CA ASN A 500 -27.80 26.15 36.67
C ASN A 500 -29.10 25.33 36.60
N THR A 501 -29.23 24.23 35.84
CA THR A 501 -30.46 23.41 35.91
C THR A 501 -30.24 22.03 35.29
N ILE A 502 -30.81 20.99 35.83
CA ILE A 502 -30.78 19.60 35.30
C ILE A 502 -31.25 19.56 33.84
N TYR A 503 -32.30 20.31 33.49
CA TYR A 503 -32.85 20.37 32.14
C TYR A 503 -31.86 20.93 31.13
N LYS A 504 -31.17 22.03 31.45
CA LYS A 504 -30.16 22.64 30.58
C LYS A 504 -28.96 21.70 30.36
N ARG A 505 -28.58 20.94 31.39
CA ARG A 505 -27.51 19.94 31.30
C ARG A 505 -27.87 18.77 30.38
N ILE A 506 -29.12 18.27 30.46
CA ILE A 506 -29.61 17.19 29.58
C ILE A 506 -29.69 17.69 28.12
N LEU A 507 -30.22 18.88 27.92
CA LEU A 507 -30.32 19.48 26.57
C LEU A 507 -28.91 19.67 25.93
N TYR A 508 -27.98 20.25 26.69
CA TYR A 508 -26.59 20.42 26.24
C TYR A 508 -25.94 19.08 25.87
N LYS A 509 -26.08 18.06 26.70
CA LYS A 509 -25.56 16.71 26.42
C LYS A 509 -26.15 16.12 25.14
N ARG A 510 -27.46 16.28 24.90
CA ARG A 510 -28.11 15.85 23.64
C ARG A 510 -27.58 16.61 22.43
N LEU A 511 -27.41 17.93 22.55
CA LEU A 511 -26.85 18.74 21.48
C LEU A 511 -25.41 18.30 21.13
N VAL A 512 -24.56 18.09 22.10
CA VAL A 512 -23.17 17.58 21.86
C VAL A 512 -23.20 16.23 21.15
N ILE A 513 -24.06 15.29 21.58
CA ILE A 513 -24.18 13.99 20.91
C ILE A 513 -24.66 14.14 19.47
N ILE A 514 -25.67 14.98 19.24
CA ILE A 514 -26.20 15.24 17.89
C ILE A 514 -25.07 15.84 17.01
N THR A 515 -24.33 16.83 17.50
CA THR A 515 -23.22 17.44 16.77
C THR A 515 -22.16 16.40 16.39
N ILE A 516 -21.76 15.52 17.31
CA ILE A 516 -20.78 14.46 17.03
C ILE A 516 -21.31 13.48 15.98
N CYS A 517 -22.59 13.11 16.08
CA CYS A 517 -23.22 12.24 15.07
C CYS A 517 -23.29 12.92 13.69
N LEU A 518 -23.60 14.23 13.64
CA LEU A 518 -23.64 15.00 12.40
C LEU A 518 -22.23 15.12 11.78
N ILE A 519 -21.20 15.37 12.58
CA ILE A 519 -19.81 15.38 12.11
C ILE A 519 -19.46 14.01 11.55
N GLY A 520 -19.75 12.92 12.25
CA GLY A 520 -19.51 11.55 11.77
C GLY A 520 -20.22 11.27 10.44
N LEU A 521 -21.48 11.67 10.32
CA LEU A 521 -22.25 11.54 9.08
C LEU A 521 -21.65 12.38 7.96
N MET A 522 -21.27 13.63 8.22
CA MET A 522 -20.63 14.51 7.25
C MET A 522 -19.33 13.90 6.72
N LEU A 523 -18.49 13.35 7.59
CA LEU A 523 -17.26 12.67 7.19
C LEU A 523 -17.52 11.44 6.31
N ILE A 524 -18.53 10.61 6.65
CA ILE A 524 -18.93 9.47 5.81
C ILE A 524 -19.44 9.94 4.45
N MET A 525 -20.27 11.00 4.42
CA MET A 525 -20.74 11.58 3.15
C MET A 525 -19.59 12.14 2.30
N THR A 526 -18.58 12.73 2.93
CA THR A 526 -17.37 13.20 2.23
C THR A 526 -16.59 12.02 1.63
N LEU A 527 -16.41 10.94 2.36
CA LEU A 527 -15.77 9.73 1.83
C LEU A 527 -16.57 9.11 0.68
N TYR A 528 -17.90 9.07 0.79
CA TYR A 528 -18.75 8.60 -0.31
C TYR A 528 -18.63 9.50 -1.56
N ARG A 529 -18.58 10.82 -1.37
CA ARG A 529 -18.33 11.75 -2.49
C ARG A 529 -16.97 11.49 -3.15
N TYR A 530 -15.91 11.27 -2.37
CA TYR A 530 -14.57 10.97 -2.89
C TYR A 530 -14.52 9.63 -3.62
N TRP A 531 -15.19 8.63 -3.07
CA TRP A 531 -15.35 7.34 -3.74
C TRP A 531 -16.12 7.47 -5.06
N SER A 532 -17.22 8.24 -5.07
CA SER A 532 -17.98 8.50 -6.30
C SER A 532 -17.16 9.32 -7.31
N ALA A 533 -16.35 10.28 -6.84
CA ALA A 533 -15.46 11.05 -7.70
C ALA A 533 -14.49 10.14 -8.46
N ASP A 534 -13.93 9.13 -7.79
CA ASP A 534 -13.03 8.16 -8.42
C ASP A 534 -13.73 7.31 -9.48
N THR A 535 -15.02 6.95 -9.30
CA THR A 535 -15.78 6.24 -10.33
C THR A 535 -16.01 7.09 -11.59
N TYR A 536 -16.27 8.37 -11.43
CA TYR A 536 -16.34 9.33 -12.54
C TYR A 536 -14.97 9.53 -13.21
N TYR A 537 -13.92 9.67 -12.41
CA TYR A 537 -12.55 9.78 -12.91
C TYR A 537 -12.16 8.57 -13.78
N LYS A 538 -12.40 7.34 -13.30
CA LYS A 538 -12.11 6.13 -14.07
C LYS A 538 -12.79 6.15 -15.45
N ASN A 539 -14.07 6.51 -15.49
CA ASN A 539 -14.81 6.56 -16.75
C ASN A 539 -14.27 7.67 -17.66
N GLY A 540 -13.98 8.85 -17.09
CA GLY A 540 -13.40 9.97 -17.83
C GLY A 540 -12.03 9.64 -18.42
N SER A 541 -11.14 9.04 -17.65
CA SER A 541 -9.83 8.58 -18.12
C SER A 541 -9.97 7.54 -19.24
N SER A 542 -10.88 6.59 -19.10
CA SER A 542 -11.14 5.59 -20.15
C SER A 542 -11.63 6.20 -21.46
N TYR A 543 -12.49 7.23 -21.42
CA TYR A 543 -12.90 7.98 -22.62
C TYR A 543 -11.75 8.82 -23.20
N SER A 544 -10.90 9.38 -22.34
CA SER A 544 -9.69 10.12 -22.75
C SER A 544 -8.75 9.20 -23.55
N ASP A 545 -8.49 8.01 -23.02
CA ASP A 545 -7.64 7.00 -23.67
C ASP A 545 -8.25 6.46 -24.97
N ALA A 546 -9.58 6.47 -25.08
CA ALA A 546 -10.30 6.11 -26.28
C ALA A 546 -10.39 7.24 -27.34
N GLY A 547 -9.78 8.41 -27.09
CA GLY A 547 -9.80 9.55 -27.99
C GLY A 547 -11.16 10.25 -28.10
N ASN A 548 -11.98 10.20 -27.03
CA ASN A 548 -13.29 10.87 -26.97
C ASN A 548 -13.26 12.00 -25.91
N PRO A 549 -12.72 13.19 -26.26
CA PRO A 549 -12.50 14.27 -25.29
C PRO A 549 -13.80 14.85 -24.75
N GLY A 550 -14.89 14.87 -25.53
CA GLY A 550 -16.19 15.40 -25.08
C GLY A 550 -16.81 14.55 -23.97
N GLN A 551 -16.78 13.21 -24.09
CA GLN A 551 -17.24 12.33 -23.02
C GLN A 551 -16.27 12.35 -21.83
N ALA A 552 -14.96 12.35 -22.08
CA ALA A 552 -13.95 12.47 -21.05
C ALA A 552 -14.19 13.73 -20.18
N TYR A 553 -14.37 14.89 -20.80
CA TYR A 553 -14.68 16.15 -20.13
C TYR A 553 -15.94 16.05 -19.25
N ASN A 554 -17.03 15.48 -19.79
CA ASN A 554 -18.30 15.35 -19.07
C ASN A 554 -18.17 14.50 -17.79
N PHE A 555 -17.38 13.44 -17.82
CA PHE A 555 -17.13 12.61 -16.63
C PHE A 555 -16.13 13.28 -15.66
N LEU A 556 -15.04 13.85 -16.17
CA LEU A 556 -14.00 14.46 -15.34
C LEU A 556 -14.48 15.71 -14.61
N ILE A 557 -15.35 16.51 -15.21
CA ILE A 557 -15.95 17.66 -14.53
C ILE A 557 -16.79 17.21 -13.31
N GLN A 558 -17.48 16.07 -13.40
CA GLN A 558 -18.20 15.49 -12.26
C GLN A 558 -17.25 15.01 -11.17
N ALA A 559 -16.13 14.36 -11.56
CA ALA A 559 -15.10 13.95 -10.61
C ALA A 559 -14.54 15.15 -9.83
N VAL A 560 -14.20 16.23 -10.52
CA VAL A 560 -13.70 17.48 -9.91
C VAL A 560 -14.77 18.15 -9.02
N ASN A 561 -16.03 18.18 -9.43
CA ASN A 561 -17.12 18.75 -8.62
C ASN A 561 -17.34 17.97 -7.31
N LEU A 562 -17.13 16.66 -7.33
CA LEU A 562 -17.25 15.82 -6.14
C LEU A 562 -16.02 15.88 -5.24
N ASN A 563 -14.82 15.96 -5.81
CA ASN A 563 -13.56 16.13 -5.08
C ASN A 563 -12.69 17.22 -5.73
N PRO A 564 -12.92 18.50 -5.42
CA PRO A 564 -12.23 19.62 -6.07
C PRO A 564 -10.77 19.78 -5.66
N THR A 565 -10.31 19.06 -4.66
CA THR A 565 -8.95 19.19 -4.12
C THR A 565 -7.97 18.16 -4.68
N GLU A 566 -8.44 17.17 -5.46
CA GLU A 566 -7.60 16.12 -6.01
C GLU A 566 -6.85 16.60 -7.26
N PRO A 567 -5.51 16.73 -7.22
CA PRO A 567 -4.73 17.23 -8.35
C PRO A 567 -4.84 16.35 -9.59
N LEU A 568 -4.98 15.03 -9.41
CA LEU A 568 -5.07 14.09 -10.53
C LEU A 568 -6.35 14.30 -11.35
N TYR A 569 -7.49 14.54 -10.70
CA TYR A 569 -8.73 14.81 -11.42
C TYR A 569 -8.66 16.13 -12.19
N ARG A 570 -8.01 17.13 -11.59
CA ARG A 570 -7.82 18.45 -12.18
C ARG A 570 -6.96 18.40 -13.45
N ILE A 571 -5.84 17.68 -13.38
CA ILE A 571 -4.92 17.61 -14.53
C ILE A 571 -5.56 16.85 -15.71
N GLU A 572 -6.27 15.76 -15.44
CA GLU A 572 -6.97 15.01 -16.48
C GLU A 572 -8.16 15.81 -17.09
N LEU A 573 -8.88 16.57 -16.24
CA LEU A 573 -9.89 17.51 -16.74
C LEU A 573 -9.25 18.59 -17.63
N GLY A 574 -8.10 19.12 -17.24
CA GLY A 574 -7.34 20.07 -18.04
C GLY A 574 -6.97 19.53 -19.42
N TYR A 575 -6.48 18.28 -19.45
CA TYR A 575 -6.17 17.59 -20.70
C TYR A 575 -7.42 17.37 -21.56
N ALA A 576 -8.50 16.82 -21.01
CA ALA A 576 -9.74 16.59 -21.73
C ALA A 576 -10.37 17.90 -22.25
N ALA A 577 -10.27 19.01 -21.48
CA ALA A 577 -10.73 20.32 -21.92
C ALA A 577 -9.88 20.87 -23.09
N GLY A 578 -8.54 20.70 -23.05
CA GLY A 578 -7.64 21.09 -24.14
C GLY A 578 -7.92 20.32 -25.43
N SER A 579 -8.04 19.00 -25.34
CA SER A 579 -8.39 18.16 -26.49
C SER A 579 -9.79 18.48 -27.06
N ALA A 580 -10.77 18.79 -26.18
CA ALA A 580 -12.11 19.20 -26.62
C ALA A 580 -12.09 20.60 -27.25
N ALA A 581 -11.27 21.53 -26.75
CA ALA A 581 -11.05 22.84 -27.34
C ALA A 581 -10.52 22.73 -28.78
N LEU A 582 -9.51 21.88 -28.97
CA LEU A 582 -8.95 21.61 -30.29
C LEU A 582 -9.98 21.02 -31.25
N ALA A 583 -10.77 20.03 -30.79
CA ALA A 583 -11.81 19.40 -31.59
C ALA A 583 -12.91 20.39 -32.04
N LEU A 584 -13.26 21.36 -31.20
CA LEU A 584 -14.34 22.35 -31.48
C LEU A 584 -13.82 23.64 -32.15
N SER A 585 -12.51 23.78 -32.38
CA SER A 585 -11.91 25.04 -32.85
C SER A 585 -12.47 25.59 -34.15
N GLN A 586 -12.89 24.69 -35.04
CA GLN A 586 -13.46 25.06 -36.35
C GLN A 586 -15.02 25.20 -36.33
N GLU A 587 -15.68 24.52 -35.36
CA GLU A 587 -17.14 24.48 -35.30
C GLU A 587 -17.74 25.54 -34.37
N ASP A 588 -17.11 25.77 -33.22
CA ASP A 588 -17.56 26.71 -32.18
C ASP A 588 -16.35 27.37 -31.49
N ALA A 589 -15.84 28.43 -32.08
CA ALA A 589 -14.70 29.18 -31.57
C ALA A 589 -14.91 29.77 -30.15
N SER A 590 -16.15 30.12 -29.79
CA SER A 590 -16.47 30.62 -28.46
C SER A 590 -16.33 29.55 -27.40
N LYS A 591 -16.87 28.35 -27.68
CA LYS A 591 -16.76 27.21 -26.77
C LYS A 591 -15.34 26.67 -26.71
N SER A 592 -14.63 26.67 -27.83
CA SER A 592 -13.21 26.33 -27.89
C SER A 592 -12.38 27.21 -26.95
N SER A 593 -12.57 28.55 -26.99
CA SER A 593 -11.87 29.50 -26.13
C SER A 593 -12.19 29.30 -24.64
N GLU A 594 -13.47 29.02 -24.29
CA GLU A 594 -13.85 28.70 -22.90
C GLU A 594 -13.13 27.45 -22.38
N LEU A 595 -13.08 26.40 -23.20
CA LEU A 595 -12.41 25.14 -22.86
C LEU A 595 -10.87 25.30 -22.78
N GLU A 596 -10.28 26.12 -23.65
CA GLU A 596 -8.86 26.52 -23.58
C GLU A 596 -8.53 27.17 -22.24
N GLU A 597 -9.32 28.15 -21.80
CA GLU A 597 -9.14 28.80 -20.50
C GLU A 597 -9.27 27.77 -19.34
N GLN A 598 -10.28 26.92 -19.40
CA GLN A 598 -10.44 25.86 -18.40
C GLN A 598 -9.25 24.90 -18.38
N ALA A 599 -8.72 24.48 -19.53
CA ALA A 599 -7.55 23.61 -19.62
C ALA A 599 -6.35 24.21 -18.87
N GLN A 600 -6.09 25.52 -19.07
CA GLN A 600 -5.04 26.24 -18.36
C GLN A 600 -5.27 26.32 -16.85
N GLN A 601 -6.50 26.69 -16.43
CA GLN A 601 -6.84 26.83 -15.01
C GLN A 601 -6.70 25.53 -14.26
N GLN A 602 -7.25 24.41 -14.81
CA GLN A 602 -7.20 23.10 -14.17
C GLN A 602 -5.76 22.57 -14.10
N THR A 603 -4.99 22.71 -15.19
CA THR A 603 -3.57 22.30 -15.24
C THR A 603 -2.75 23.08 -14.23
N SER A 604 -2.89 24.41 -14.18
CA SER A 604 -2.15 25.26 -13.23
C SER A 604 -2.49 24.93 -11.77
N PHE A 605 -3.76 24.68 -11.46
CA PHE A 605 -4.18 24.25 -10.13
C PHE A 605 -3.51 22.93 -9.74
N ALA A 606 -3.53 21.92 -10.61
CA ALA A 606 -2.95 20.62 -10.33
C ALA A 606 -1.43 20.71 -10.04
N LEU A 607 -0.69 21.41 -10.90
CA LEU A 607 0.75 21.58 -10.76
C LEU A 607 1.14 22.40 -9.53
N SER A 608 0.33 23.39 -9.12
CA SER A 608 0.60 24.19 -7.92
C SER A 608 0.37 23.41 -6.62
N ASN A 609 -0.60 22.48 -6.60
CA ASN A 609 -0.95 21.71 -5.41
C ASN A 609 -0.09 20.44 -5.23
N SER A 610 0.48 19.91 -6.32
CA SER A 610 1.36 18.74 -6.29
C SER A 610 2.56 18.92 -7.23
N PRO A 611 3.47 19.87 -6.91
CA PRO A 611 4.54 20.30 -7.82
C PRO A 611 5.66 19.26 -8.00
N ALA A 612 5.78 18.30 -7.12
CA ALA A 612 6.76 17.21 -7.19
C ALA A 612 6.26 15.99 -7.98
N ASN A 613 4.96 15.93 -8.31
CA ASN A 613 4.37 14.78 -8.98
C ASN A 613 4.65 14.80 -10.49
N ILE A 614 5.65 14.06 -10.90
CA ILE A 614 6.07 13.98 -12.32
C ILE A 614 4.94 13.54 -13.27
N SER A 615 3.99 12.70 -12.80
CA SER A 615 2.88 12.27 -13.64
C SER A 615 1.99 13.43 -14.07
N LEU A 616 1.77 14.41 -13.19
CA LEU A 616 0.99 15.60 -13.54
C LEU A 616 1.72 16.47 -14.58
N TRP A 617 3.04 16.58 -14.45
CA TRP A 617 3.85 17.32 -15.46
C TRP A 617 3.82 16.64 -16.83
N ARG A 618 3.83 15.30 -16.88
CA ARG A 618 3.67 14.56 -18.13
C ARG A 618 2.31 14.82 -18.79
N THR A 619 1.22 14.83 -18.02
CA THR A 619 -0.10 15.20 -18.55
C THR A 619 -0.15 16.66 -18.97
N ALA A 620 0.46 17.57 -18.20
CA ALA A 620 0.54 18.99 -18.56
C ALA A 620 1.30 19.23 -19.90
N ILE A 621 2.37 18.46 -20.17
CA ILE A 621 3.06 18.51 -21.46
C ILE A 621 2.07 18.19 -22.59
N ARG A 622 1.28 17.12 -22.46
CA ARG A 622 0.27 16.75 -23.46
C ARG A 622 -0.77 17.87 -23.63
N THR A 623 -1.26 18.44 -22.53
CA THR A 623 -2.24 19.52 -22.55
C THR A 623 -1.72 20.74 -23.32
N TYR A 624 -0.54 21.27 -22.96
CA TYR A 624 0.00 22.46 -23.62
C TYR A 624 0.46 22.19 -25.05
N PHE A 625 0.93 20.99 -25.37
CA PHE A 625 1.24 20.58 -26.72
C PHE A 625 0.00 20.57 -27.62
N GLU A 626 -1.14 20.04 -27.16
CA GLU A 626 -2.41 20.12 -27.92
C GLU A 626 -2.90 21.57 -28.08
N LEU A 627 -2.77 22.39 -27.04
CA LEU A 627 -3.14 23.80 -27.10
C LEU A 627 -2.23 24.59 -28.07
N SER A 628 -1.00 24.15 -28.34
CA SER A 628 -0.11 24.82 -29.29
C SER A 628 -0.61 24.77 -30.74
N PHE A 629 -1.50 23.81 -31.07
CA PHE A 629 -2.18 23.79 -32.37
C PHE A 629 -3.31 24.80 -32.48
N LEU A 630 -3.80 25.35 -31.33
CA LEU A 630 -4.79 26.43 -31.30
C LEU A 630 -4.10 27.82 -31.34
N ASP A 631 -3.04 27.99 -30.57
CA ASP A 631 -2.33 29.26 -30.45
C ASP A 631 -0.82 29.00 -30.23
N PRO A 632 0.06 29.53 -31.11
CA PRO A 632 1.50 29.39 -31.01
C PRO A 632 2.12 29.88 -29.67
N LYS A 633 1.40 30.71 -28.88
CA LYS A 633 1.86 31.12 -27.54
C LYS A 633 2.14 29.92 -26.62
N TYR A 634 1.51 28.78 -26.88
CA TYR A 634 1.68 27.56 -26.08
C TYR A 634 2.92 26.74 -26.45
N GLU A 635 3.57 27.00 -27.59
CA GLU A 635 4.84 26.32 -27.93
C GLU A 635 5.90 26.57 -26.85
N GLN A 636 6.12 27.84 -26.50
CA GLN A 636 7.06 28.20 -25.44
C GLN A 636 6.64 27.60 -24.10
N LYS A 637 5.34 27.62 -23.79
CA LYS A 637 4.81 27.05 -22.54
C LYS A 637 5.01 25.55 -22.48
N THR A 638 4.81 24.84 -23.57
CA THR A 638 5.09 23.39 -23.68
C THR A 638 6.55 23.07 -23.35
N LEU A 639 7.49 23.81 -23.94
CA LEU A 639 8.92 23.63 -23.68
C LEU A 639 9.28 23.92 -22.21
N GLU A 640 8.74 24.97 -21.60
CA GLU A 640 8.93 25.28 -20.17
C GLU A 640 8.46 24.12 -19.27
N VAL A 641 7.30 23.56 -19.57
CA VAL A 641 6.71 22.45 -18.79
C VAL A 641 7.55 21.16 -18.98
N VAL A 642 8.03 20.88 -20.20
CA VAL A 642 8.93 19.76 -20.46
C VAL A 642 10.24 19.93 -19.69
N ASP A 643 10.84 21.12 -19.71
CA ASP A 643 12.10 21.37 -19.00
C ASP A 643 11.94 21.24 -17.49
N ARG A 644 10.80 21.66 -16.97
CA ARG A 644 10.48 21.43 -15.56
C ARG A 644 10.33 19.95 -15.25
N ALA A 645 9.67 19.17 -16.12
CA ALA A 645 9.55 17.71 -15.96
C ALA A 645 10.93 17.03 -15.98
N ILE A 646 11.83 17.43 -16.88
CA ILE A 646 13.20 16.93 -16.94
C ILE A 646 13.97 17.28 -15.66
N THR A 647 13.76 18.46 -15.07
CA THR A 647 14.37 18.83 -13.79
C THR A 647 13.93 17.91 -12.66
N LEU A 648 12.68 17.43 -12.67
CA LEU A 648 12.13 16.49 -11.69
C LEU A 648 12.55 15.03 -11.94
N ALA A 649 12.92 14.69 -13.17
CA ALA A 649 13.32 13.36 -13.57
C ALA A 649 14.54 13.40 -14.52
N PRO A 650 15.73 13.82 -14.03
CA PRO A 650 16.89 14.14 -14.88
C PRO A 650 17.51 12.93 -15.59
N THR A 651 17.24 11.72 -15.12
CA THR A 651 17.72 10.47 -15.71
C THR A 651 16.67 9.74 -16.56
N ASP A 652 15.52 10.38 -16.83
CA ASP A 652 14.46 9.78 -17.63
C ASP A 652 14.66 10.02 -19.13
N PRO A 653 15.08 9.02 -19.92
CA PRO A 653 15.32 9.17 -21.34
C PRO A 653 14.04 9.45 -22.14
N LYS A 654 12.87 9.04 -21.64
CA LYS A 654 11.57 9.22 -22.31
C LYS A 654 11.14 10.69 -22.34
N LEU A 655 11.47 11.46 -21.30
CA LEU A 655 11.19 12.90 -21.29
C LEU A 655 12.07 13.65 -22.31
N LEU A 656 13.34 13.27 -22.45
CA LEU A 656 14.21 13.85 -23.48
C LEU A 656 13.73 13.45 -24.88
N PHE A 657 13.36 12.19 -25.08
CA PHE A 657 12.77 11.72 -26.32
C PHE A 657 11.52 12.54 -26.70
N ASN A 658 10.57 12.66 -25.78
CA ASN A 658 9.36 13.47 -26.02
C ASN A 658 9.67 14.94 -26.28
N LYS A 659 10.68 15.53 -25.58
CA LYS A 659 11.14 16.90 -25.87
C LYS A 659 11.64 17.03 -27.30
N ALA A 660 12.38 16.04 -27.79
CA ALA A 660 12.90 16.07 -29.16
C ALA A 660 11.78 15.98 -30.21
N LEU A 661 10.75 15.14 -29.97
CA LEU A 661 9.58 15.08 -30.85
C LEU A 661 8.83 16.43 -30.91
N ILE A 662 8.64 17.06 -29.75
CA ILE A 662 7.98 18.38 -29.64
C ILE A 662 8.82 19.47 -30.34
N LEU A 663 10.13 19.47 -30.19
CA LEU A 663 11.00 20.42 -30.86
C LEU A 663 10.98 20.26 -32.40
N ASP A 664 10.95 19.02 -32.90
CA ASP A 664 10.83 18.77 -34.33
C ASP A 664 9.48 19.25 -34.90
N GLU A 665 8.36 19.02 -34.14
CA GLU A 665 7.05 19.53 -34.53
C GLU A 665 7.00 21.07 -34.57
N PHE A 666 7.77 21.74 -33.71
CA PHE A 666 7.95 23.20 -33.73
C PHE A 666 9.02 23.68 -34.71
N ASN A 667 9.40 22.85 -35.67
CA ASN A 667 10.42 23.12 -36.70
C ASN A 667 11.85 23.44 -36.15
N LYS A 668 12.17 22.93 -34.95
CA LYS A 668 13.49 23.06 -34.30
C LYS A 668 14.28 21.76 -34.38
N THR A 669 14.38 21.19 -35.58
CA THR A 669 14.96 19.85 -35.80
C THR A 669 16.42 19.75 -35.36
N GLU A 670 17.24 20.83 -35.48
CA GLU A 670 18.62 20.83 -35.00
C GLU A 670 18.73 20.71 -33.48
N GLU A 671 17.87 21.43 -32.74
CA GLU A 671 17.79 21.29 -31.29
C GLU A 671 17.27 19.88 -30.87
N ALA A 672 16.31 19.34 -31.63
CA ALA A 672 15.80 17.99 -31.42
C ALA A 672 16.90 16.91 -31.52
N LEU A 673 17.81 17.03 -32.48
CA LEU A 673 18.96 16.13 -32.64
C LEU A 673 19.84 16.11 -31.38
N GLU A 674 20.16 17.28 -30.83
CA GLU A 674 21.01 17.37 -29.63
C GLU A 674 20.33 16.77 -28.39
N VAL A 675 19.01 16.92 -28.29
CA VAL A 675 18.23 16.32 -27.21
C VAL A 675 18.11 14.80 -27.35
N LEU A 676 17.94 14.28 -28.59
CA LEU A 676 17.95 12.83 -28.84
C LEU A 676 19.28 12.16 -28.50
N LYS A 677 20.39 12.80 -28.79
CA LYS A 677 21.72 12.28 -28.40
C LYS A 677 21.83 12.11 -26.89
N LYS A 678 21.33 13.08 -26.10
CA LYS A 678 21.29 12.97 -24.64
C LYS A 678 20.35 11.83 -24.15
N ALA A 679 19.22 11.60 -24.83
CA ALA A 679 18.35 10.48 -24.52
C ALA A 679 19.05 9.13 -24.72
N ILE A 680 19.84 9.02 -25.81
CA ILE A 680 20.65 7.84 -26.14
C ILE A 680 21.79 7.65 -25.13
N GLU A 681 22.46 8.72 -24.68
CA GLU A 681 23.47 8.64 -23.62
C GLU A 681 22.90 8.04 -22.33
N LEU A 682 21.65 8.41 -21.95
CA LEU A 682 20.97 7.84 -20.79
C LEU A 682 20.48 6.40 -20.99
N LYS A 683 20.12 6.02 -22.22
CA LYS A 683 19.63 4.69 -22.58
C LYS A 683 20.21 4.27 -23.93
N PRO A 684 21.44 3.69 -23.96
CA PRO A 684 22.14 3.31 -25.21
C PRO A 684 21.41 2.25 -26.06
N ASN A 685 20.42 1.57 -25.55
CA ASN A 685 19.56 0.63 -26.28
C ASN A 685 18.17 1.22 -26.59
N TYR A 686 18.01 2.54 -26.65
CA TYR A 686 16.73 3.18 -26.92
C TYR A 686 16.44 3.20 -28.42
N LYS A 687 15.83 2.12 -28.94
CA LYS A 687 15.52 1.90 -30.34
C LYS A 687 14.83 3.11 -30.99
N ASP A 688 13.71 3.58 -30.39
CA ASP A 688 12.91 4.66 -30.97
C ASP A 688 13.66 5.97 -31.10
N ALA A 689 14.59 6.24 -30.17
CA ALA A 689 15.45 7.43 -30.26
C ALA A 689 16.44 7.37 -31.42
N TYR A 690 16.97 6.19 -31.74
CA TYR A 690 17.83 6.03 -32.94
C TYR A 690 17.02 6.15 -34.21
N ILE A 691 15.80 5.62 -34.29
CA ILE A 691 14.92 5.77 -35.45
C ILE A 691 14.66 7.25 -35.71
N SER A 692 14.18 7.98 -34.69
CA SER A 692 13.88 9.41 -34.80
C SER A 692 15.14 10.24 -35.14
N LEU A 693 16.30 9.85 -34.57
CA LEU A 693 17.58 10.51 -34.90
C LEU A 693 17.95 10.33 -36.40
N GLY A 694 17.70 9.13 -36.92
CA GLY A 694 17.86 8.83 -38.36
C GLY A 694 16.91 9.67 -39.23
N ASP A 695 15.62 9.71 -38.85
CA ASP A 695 14.60 10.49 -39.57
C ASP A 695 14.92 11.99 -39.60
N TYR A 696 15.44 12.55 -38.49
CA TYR A 696 15.82 13.96 -38.40
C TYR A 696 17.09 14.26 -39.19
N TYR A 697 18.07 13.32 -39.26
CA TYR A 697 19.20 13.46 -40.17
C TYR A 697 18.75 13.49 -41.63
N LEU A 698 17.71 12.71 -42.01
CA LEU A 698 17.14 12.75 -43.35
C LEU A 698 16.49 14.10 -43.67
N LYS A 699 15.70 14.65 -42.74
CA LYS A 699 15.11 15.99 -42.86
C LYS A 699 16.19 17.06 -43.13
N LEU A 700 17.36 16.87 -42.55
CA LEU A 700 18.52 17.77 -42.74
C LEU A 700 19.44 17.37 -43.92
N ASN A 701 18.99 16.47 -44.80
CA ASN A 701 19.74 15.96 -45.95
C ASN A 701 21.10 15.29 -45.60
N LYS A 702 21.26 14.73 -44.39
CA LYS A 702 22.47 14.05 -43.90
C LYS A 702 22.31 12.52 -44.02
N LYS A 703 22.22 11.99 -45.24
CA LYS A 703 21.91 10.58 -45.55
C LYS A 703 22.83 9.57 -44.86
N GLU A 704 24.14 9.80 -44.89
CA GLU A 704 25.13 8.88 -44.30
C GLU A 704 24.97 8.80 -42.76
N ALA A 705 24.68 9.94 -42.12
CA ALA A 705 24.39 9.95 -40.68
C ALA A 705 23.10 9.22 -40.34
N ALA A 706 22.04 9.36 -41.14
CA ALA A 706 20.77 8.64 -40.99
C ALA A 706 20.98 7.13 -41.10
N LYS A 707 21.70 6.68 -42.17
CA LYS A 707 22.05 5.28 -42.38
C LYS A 707 22.75 4.67 -41.19
N ALA A 708 23.74 5.36 -40.61
CA ALA A 708 24.47 4.87 -39.43
C ALA A 708 23.54 4.65 -38.20
N GLN A 709 22.51 5.48 -38.03
CA GLN A 709 21.56 5.31 -36.95
C GLN A 709 20.63 4.08 -37.18
N TYR A 710 20.11 3.92 -38.39
CA TYR A 710 19.30 2.77 -38.76
C TYR A 710 20.07 1.45 -38.67
N GLU A 711 21.34 1.42 -39.11
CA GLU A 711 22.21 0.27 -38.91
C GLU A 711 22.43 -0.06 -37.44
N THR A 712 22.47 0.95 -36.58
CA THR A 712 22.53 0.75 -35.12
C THR A 712 21.26 0.11 -34.60
N VAL A 713 20.08 0.50 -35.10
CA VAL A 713 18.82 -0.16 -34.75
C VAL A 713 18.83 -1.63 -35.14
N LEU A 714 19.32 -1.99 -36.33
CA LEU A 714 19.41 -3.38 -36.77
C LEU A 714 20.41 -4.22 -35.94
N LYS A 715 21.42 -3.59 -35.31
CA LYS A 715 22.27 -4.28 -34.32
C LYS A 715 21.50 -4.59 -33.03
N LEU A 716 20.58 -3.70 -32.63
CA LEU A 716 19.72 -3.90 -31.45
C LEU A 716 18.57 -4.85 -31.74
N THR A 717 17.96 -4.73 -32.92
CA THR A 717 16.80 -5.51 -33.39
C THR A 717 17.00 -5.96 -34.83
N PRO A 718 17.61 -7.13 -35.08
CA PRO A 718 18.07 -7.54 -36.42
C PRO A 718 17.01 -7.67 -37.50
N ASN A 719 15.75 -7.87 -37.14
CA ASN A 719 14.63 -8.10 -38.07
C ASN A 719 13.57 -6.97 -38.01
N ASP A 720 13.99 -5.74 -37.80
CA ASP A 720 13.09 -4.61 -37.77
C ASP A 720 12.67 -4.20 -39.20
N GLU A 721 11.46 -4.59 -39.58
CA GLU A 721 10.91 -4.39 -40.93
C GLU A 721 10.82 -2.90 -41.32
N GLU A 722 10.46 -2.01 -40.37
CA GLU A 722 10.37 -0.58 -40.58
C GLU A 722 11.73 0.00 -40.95
N VAL A 723 12.75 -0.35 -40.18
CA VAL A 723 14.11 0.17 -40.39
C VAL A 723 14.76 -0.43 -41.63
N ILE A 724 14.47 -1.69 -41.96
CA ILE A 724 14.93 -2.30 -43.21
C ILE A 724 14.32 -1.56 -44.41
N SER A 725 13.01 -1.22 -44.36
CA SER A 725 12.38 -0.41 -45.41
C SER A 725 13.06 0.97 -45.54
N LYS A 726 13.24 1.69 -44.44
CA LYS A 726 13.90 3.02 -44.41
C LYS A 726 15.33 2.98 -44.96
N LEU A 727 16.06 1.90 -44.74
CA LEU A 727 17.43 1.74 -45.31
C LEU A 727 17.42 1.45 -46.83
N ASN A 728 16.39 0.74 -47.32
CA ASN A 728 16.26 0.47 -48.76
C ASN A 728 15.84 1.71 -49.54
N ASP A 729 15.16 2.67 -48.89
CA ASP A 729 14.69 3.93 -49.49
C ASP A 729 15.78 5.06 -49.49
N LEU A 730 16.93 4.82 -48.86
CA LEU A 730 18.06 5.76 -48.79
C LEU A 730 18.96 5.73 -50.05
#